data_1eca7a7059bfe6f40c079e0467efe36f
#
_entry.id   1eca7a7059bfe6f40c079e0467efe36f
#
_cell.length_a   1.000
_cell.length_b   1.000
_cell.length_c   1.000
_cell.angle_alpha   90.00
_cell.angle_beta   90.00
_cell.angle_gamma   90.00
#
_symmetry.space_group_name_H-M   'P 1'
#
loop_
_entity.id
_entity.type
_entity.pdbx_description
1 polymer ?
#
loop_
_entity_poly.entity_id
_entity_poly.type
_entity_poly.pdbx_seq_one_letter_code
_entity_poly.pdbx_strand_id
1 'polypeptide(L)'
;MIALSRPVFWIALLGLLTLGIGIGRVVPCADAAPTALQIENLRASAATVGLYEKFELTFTITGSGATNPYFPYDPAPPPGVPASVGITVDALFSPDNWTSVITQPAFLYQPYERRCIVNNAIVTDCPADGEEWLYPTGDPVWKVRFAPQQLGDWKYRVRATDASGTVQTAEGRFTVVPSTLPHNHGFIRISPTDPGYFEYSDGTPFIGVGHGEGFSGWRFTYDADDTLARLKAGRVNFVRMWMIGSSIFMAPWNPWHSHHLPGEGGYFNPTSLTYTHAYTGHLVSLRLWDYADPSMERRRNPCMFQGFSNNVAVKPNTTYHLSVRLKTVSVTGPRDGRYPYGFTVRTGGWLGEDCANPAATYNASRRLLNHVSDTTPGWVTVTGTFTTGLNQYFLDNFYLILENTTGGDAYVDEVSLRELRNGAPTGPEILRKNRFAYHLYFDQQPSWQWDYLFQRAEQGEVTIRPVVLEKNDWIANHLDANGNPVGGYYDLDNNRFYAAPNTAVRRLHEYFWRYLIARWGYSRAVHSWELMNEGDPYNGNHYAMADAFGRFMRENDPHRHLVTTSHWHSFPQAEFWANPQYSGVDYADVHEYACCGNRYAGWAQNIARPLAFENRPAYVVGGQGHSVRIPGATQFNNAGSTPRHLIIRGRGEWVIRYRMKAENFTGRCEFDIPHTLAGPRLMWILDHGESDSRGSVVPPPSEEGKGWLCTAPAGTYDWRTFDSRYTHAGQPAPASERLILNDDAVHTLYIAFQNGFGTGGYAWIDNVELIAPDGQRAYLNGEFDLTSVISDSAHLHASLSLQIGGRALTGPRKPVTRGEVAIGDDAEYRGDSKHAQNQDTRGVWLHNFLWAQVNPGGLYELYWDQTNIRRDNLYFHFRAFRNFMEGIPLNNGRYQDARATASHPDLIVLGQADRLAGRGHLWIRHRRYTWRNVVEGVTIPPVSGQITVPDLVTGTYRVTWWDTWAGAPTTRQLVTTTGSTLTISLPTPLATDVALQWEWIYPIFLPLILRNQ
;
A
#
# COMPACT_ATOMS: atom_id res chain seq x y z
N MET A 1 -48.96 -34.23 -6.47
CA MET A 1 -49.65 -35.46 -6.93
C MET A 1 -48.58 -36.28 -7.61
N ILE A 2 -48.12 -37.30 -6.90
CA ILE A 2 -48.27 -38.73 -7.25
C ILE A 2 -47.45 -39.07 -8.50
N ALA A 3 -46.60 -40.08 -8.61
CA ALA A 3 -45.96 -41.06 -7.73
C ALA A 3 -44.92 -41.83 -8.57
N LEU A 4 -43.89 -42.25 -7.94
CA LEU A 4 -43.30 -43.61 -7.90
C LEU A 4 -43.30 -44.47 -9.19
N SER A 5 -42.11 -44.94 -9.63
CA SER A 5 -41.79 -46.38 -9.47
C SER A 5 -40.42 -46.79 -10.05
N ARG A 6 -39.66 -47.49 -9.25
CA ARG A 6 -38.57 -48.45 -9.60
C ARG A 6 -39.21 -49.84 -9.77
N PRO A 7 -38.49 -50.95 -10.00
CA PRO A 7 -37.18 -51.27 -10.61
C PRO A 7 -37.30 -52.42 -11.63
N VAL A 8 -36.19 -53.00 -12.13
CA VAL A 8 -35.97 -54.46 -12.18
C VAL A 8 -34.70 -54.83 -12.94
N PHE A 9 -33.88 -55.67 -12.29
CA PHE A 9 -32.76 -56.51 -12.70
C PHE A 9 -33.00 -57.37 -13.95
N TRP A 10 -31.93 -57.69 -14.73
CA TRP A 10 -31.67 -59.00 -15.27
C TRP A 10 -30.17 -59.33 -15.42
N ILE A 11 -29.77 -60.49 -14.92
CA ILE A 11 -28.47 -61.21 -15.02
C ILE A 11 -28.66 -62.32 -16.08
N ALA A 12 -27.65 -62.55 -16.87
CA ALA A 12 -27.28 -63.89 -17.45
C ALA A 12 -26.03 -63.73 -18.33
N LEU A 13 -24.99 -64.30 -18.13
CA LEU A 13 -24.35 -65.62 -18.01
C LEU A 13 -23.83 -66.15 -19.35
N LEU A 14 -22.51 -66.35 -19.40
CA LEU A 14 -21.63 -67.32 -20.09
C LEU A 14 -21.69 -67.56 -21.61
N GLY A 15 -20.51 -67.51 -22.16
CA GLY A 15 -20.06 -68.20 -23.38
C GLY A 15 -18.58 -68.17 -23.61
N LEU A 16 -17.87 -69.24 -23.19
CA LEU A 16 -16.46 -69.45 -23.51
C LEU A 16 -16.22 -69.71 -25.00
N LEU A 17 -15.21 -69.05 -25.57
CA LEU A 17 -14.48 -69.64 -26.72
C LEU A 17 -12.97 -69.32 -26.58
N THR A 18 -12.21 -70.34 -26.33
CA THR A 18 -10.74 -70.39 -26.28
C THR A 18 -10.14 -70.27 -27.71
N LEU A 19 -9.25 -69.33 -27.93
CA LEU A 19 -8.20 -69.44 -28.94
C LEU A 19 -6.90 -68.88 -28.40
N GLY A 20 -5.95 -69.73 -28.19
CA GLY A 20 -4.62 -69.40 -27.68
C GLY A 20 -3.77 -68.65 -28.69
N ILE A 21 -3.15 -67.56 -28.22
CA ILE A 21 -1.97 -66.93 -28.82
C ILE A 21 -1.04 -66.51 -27.68
N GLY A 22 0.20 -66.76 -27.91
CA GLY A 22 1.33 -66.73 -26.99
C GLY A 22 1.41 -65.64 -25.96
N ILE A 23 1.62 -66.05 -24.72
CA ILE A 23 1.91 -65.20 -23.58
C ILE A 23 3.34 -64.70 -23.67
N GLY A 24 3.53 -63.49 -24.22
CA GLY A 24 4.68 -62.68 -23.82
C GLY A 24 4.45 -62.27 -22.36
N ARG A 25 5.29 -62.70 -21.45
CA ARG A 25 5.31 -62.21 -20.06
C ARG A 25 5.56 -60.69 -20.09
N VAL A 26 4.52 -59.91 -19.93
CA VAL A 26 4.66 -58.53 -19.40
C VAL A 26 5.05 -58.70 -17.93
N VAL A 27 6.33 -58.47 -17.66
CA VAL A 27 6.78 -58.24 -16.30
C VAL A 27 6.06 -56.98 -15.83
N PRO A 28 5.20 -57.01 -14.80
CA PRO A 28 4.73 -55.74 -14.26
C PRO A 28 5.99 -55.04 -13.74
N CYS A 29 6.26 -53.82 -14.21
CA CYS A 29 7.07 -52.89 -13.42
C CYS A 29 6.46 -52.88 -12.03
N ALA A 30 7.14 -53.44 -11.07
CA ALA A 30 6.82 -53.23 -9.66
C ALA A 30 6.84 -51.71 -9.48
N ASP A 31 5.68 -51.11 -9.23
CA ASP A 31 5.62 -49.79 -8.67
C ASP A 31 6.51 -49.80 -7.44
N ALA A 32 7.60 -49.04 -7.49
CA ALA A 32 8.45 -48.89 -6.32
C ALA A 32 7.53 -48.40 -5.19
N ALA A 33 7.55 -49.13 -4.07
CA ALA A 33 6.79 -48.75 -2.91
C ALA A 33 7.04 -47.26 -2.62
N PRO A 34 6.00 -46.46 -2.38
CA PRO A 34 6.19 -45.04 -2.13
C PRO A 34 7.22 -44.86 -1.02
N THR A 35 8.31 -44.16 -1.35
CA THR A 35 9.33 -43.81 -0.33
C THR A 35 8.65 -43.03 0.77
N ALA A 36 8.91 -43.36 2.03
CA ALA A 36 8.31 -42.66 3.15
C ALA A 36 8.70 -41.17 3.13
N LEU A 37 7.80 -40.32 3.55
CA LEU A 37 8.07 -38.88 3.71
C LEU A 37 9.30 -38.66 4.60
N GLN A 38 10.30 -37.89 4.11
CA GLN A 38 11.55 -37.62 4.84
C GLN A 38 11.99 -36.18 4.66
N ILE A 39 12.69 -35.66 5.70
CA ILE A 39 13.37 -34.36 5.66
C ILE A 39 14.87 -34.66 5.62
N GLU A 40 15.54 -34.21 4.59
CA GLU A 40 16.95 -34.52 4.31
C GLU A 40 17.79 -33.26 4.16
N ASN A 41 19.12 -33.39 4.28
CA ASN A 41 20.08 -32.31 4.03
C ASN A 41 19.83 -31.03 4.85
N LEU A 42 19.28 -31.16 6.06
CA LEU A 42 19.03 -30.03 6.93
C LEU A 42 20.34 -29.33 7.31
N ARG A 43 20.40 -28.03 7.01
CA ARG A 43 21.54 -27.16 7.31
C ARG A 43 21.05 -25.84 7.91
N ALA A 44 21.71 -25.40 8.97
CA ALA A 44 21.54 -24.08 9.54
C ALA A 44 22.54 -23.08 8.92
N SER A 45 22.13 -21.83 8.77
CA SER A 45 22.98 -20.76 8.23
C SER A 45 24.17 -20.43 9.11
N ALA A 46 24.03 -20.56 10.43
CA ALA A 46 25.06 -20.29 11.42
C ALA A 46 24.76 -21.03 12.74
N ALA A 47 25.80 -21.26 13.56
CA ALA A 47 25.65 -21.74 14.94
C ALA A 47 25.34 -20.60 15.92
N THR A 48 25.64 -19.36 15.53
CA THR A 48 25.42 -18.16 16.32
C THR A 48 24.83 -17.08 15.44
N VAL A 49 23.82 -16.34 15.95
CA VAL A 49 23.14 -15.25 15.23
C VAL A 49 22.91 -14.07 16.18
N GLY A 50 22.90 -12.86 15.65
CA GLY A 50 22.57 -11.66 16.41
C GLY A 50 21.06 -11.57 16.73
N LEU A 51 20.74 -10.91 17.83
CA LEU A 51 19.35 -10.61 18.19
C LEU A 51 18.65 -9.84 17.06
N TYR A 52 17.44 -10.25 16.66
CA TYR A 52 16.67 -9.74 15.52
C TYR A 52 17.35 -9.91 14.15
N GLU A 53 18.35 -10.76 14.04
CA GLU A 53 18.99 -11.07 12.76
C GLU A 53 18.46 -12.38 12.18
N LYS A 54 18.57 -12.52 10.86
CA LYS A 54 18.05 -13.67 10.14
C LYS A 54 18.83 -14.95 10.46
N PHE A 55 18.16 -15.94 11.04
CA PHE A 55 18.57 -17.34 11.08
C PHE A 55 17.84 -18.11 9.99
N GLU A 56 18.53 -18.87 9.16
CA GLU A 56 17.92 -19.58 8.04
C GLU A 56 18.24 -21.08 8.12
N LEU A 57 17.23 -21.92 7.95
CA LEU A 57 17.34 -23.36 7.73
C LEU A 57 17.11 -23.67 6.25
N THR A 58 17.90 -24.58 5.69
CA THR A 58 17.73 -25.10 4.32
C THR A 58 17.73 -26.62 4.35
N PHE A 59 16.80 -27.25 3.63
CA PHE A 59 16.66 -28.71 3.58
C PHE A 59 15.89 -29.15 2.32
N THR A 60 15.84 -30.44 2.09
CA THR A 60 15.04 -31.10 1.04
C THR A 60 14.00 -32.01 1.67
N ILE A 61 12.90 -32.25 0.95
CA ILE A 61 11.87 -33.21 1.33
C ILE A 61 11.75 -34.23 0.21
N THR A 62 11.77 -35.50 0.58
CA THR A 62 11.62 -36.65 -0.32
C THR A 62 10.44 -37.52 0.13
N GLY A 63 9.90 -38.33 -0.77
CA GLY A 63 8.80 -39.26 -0.47
C GLY A 63 7.44 -38.57 -0.19
N SER A 64 7.32 -37.25 -0.45
CA SER A 64 6.03 -36.54 -0.33
C SER A 64 5.07 -36.95 -1.45
N GLY A 65 3.82 -37.18 -1.09
CA GLY A 65 2.71 -37.37 -2.03
C GLY A 65 2.08 -36.04 -2.50
N ALA A 66 2.57 -34.89 -2.03
CA ALA A 66 2.01 -33.59 -2.40
C ALA A 66 2.25 -33.26 -3.88
N THR A 67 1.20 -32.94 -4.60
CA THR A 67 1.25 -32.52 -6.00
C THR A 67 1.40 -31.00 -6.15
N ASN A 68 1.10 -30.25 -5.07
CA ASN A 68 1.32 -28.80 -5.00
C ASN A 68 2.07 -28.43 -3.71
N PRO A 69 3.40 -28.31 -3.75
CA PRO A 69 4.20 -28.02 -2.56
C PRO A 69 4.06 -26.57 -2.06
N TYR A 70 3.34 -25.72 -2.77
CA TYR A 70 3.09 -24.35 -2.35
C TYR A 70 1.95 -24.23 -1.33
N PHE A 71 1.08 -25.25 -1.24
CA PHE A 71 -0.05 -25.25 -0.33
C PHE A 71 0.26 -26.02 0.93
N PRO A 72 -0.23 -25.57 2.10
CA PRO A 72 -0.23 -26.42 3.28
C PRO A 72 -1.16 -27.63 3.08
N TYR A 73 -0.87 -28.73 3.75
CA TYR A 73 -1.74 -29.88 3.78
C TYR A 73 -3.03 -29.54 4.52
N ASP A 74 -4.15 -29.77 3.87
CA ASP A 74 -5.49 -29.65 4.43
C ASP A 74 -6.25 -30.94 4.13
N PRO A 75 -6.60 -31.73 5.15
CA PRO A 75 -7.32 -32.98 4.94
C PRO A 75 -8.79 -32.79 4.53
N ALA A 76 -9.35 -31.61 4.73
CA ALA A 76 -10.73 -31.26 4.44
C ALA A 76 -10.88 -29.82 3.87
N PRO A 77 -10.28 -29.53 2.72
CA PRO A 77 -10.34 -28.19 2.15
C PRO A 77 -11.78 -27.87 1.70
N PRO A 78 -12.14 -26.58 1.64
CA PRO A 78 -13.43 -26.19 1.11
C PRO A 78 -13.57 -26.57 -0.38
N PRO A 79 -14.80 -26.69 -0.90
CA PRO A 79 -15.04 -26.96 -2.30
C PRO A 79 -14.28 -25.99 -3.22
N GLY A 80 -13.71 -26.52 -4.30
CA GLY A 80 -12.92 -25.75 -5.26
C GLY A 80 -11.43 -25.62 -4.90
N VAL A 81 -11.00 -25.98 -3.68
CA VAL A 81 -9.58 -26.15 -3.37
C VAL A 81 -9.23 -27.63 -3.56
N PRO A 82 -8.14 -27.95 -4.30
CA PRO A 82 -7.74 -29.33 -4.51
C PRO A 82 -7.46 -30.04 -3.16
N ALA A 83 -8.10 -31.16 -2.94
CA ALA A 83 -7.97 -31.93 -1.70
C ALA A 83 -6.62 -32.65 -1.64
N SER A 84 -6.02 -32.71 -0.45
CA SER A 84 -4.82 -33.51 -0.14
C SER A 84 -3.62 -33.31 -1.07
N VAL A 85 -3.56 -32.18 -1.75
CA VAL A 85 -2.48 -31.87 -2.72
C VAL A 85 -1.28 -31.19 -2.08
N GLY A 86 -1.43 -30.65 -0.88
CA GLY A 86 -0.44 -29.82 -0.19
C GLY A 86 0.45 -30.58 0.79
N ILE A 87 1.45 -29.85 1.28
CA ILE A 87 2.34 -30.26 2.36
C ILE A 87 2.53 -29.09 3.34
N THR A 88 2.25 -29.33 4.62
CA THR A 88 2.56 -28.38 5.68
C THR A 88 3.98 -28.60 6.17
N VAL A 89 4.82 -27.56 6.06
CA VAL A 89 6.19 -27.61 6.55
C VAL A 89 6.42 -26.45 7.50
N ASP A 90 6.84 -26.76 8.74
CA ASP A 90 7.08 -25.79 9.79
C ASP A 90 8.41 -26.07 10.50
N ALA A 91 9.08 -25.02 10.97
CA ALA A 91 10.07 -25.14 12.01
C ALA A 91 9.47 -24.74 13.36
N LEU A 92 9.79 -25.50 14.37
CA LEU A 92 9.46 -25.26 15.76
C LEU A 92 10.71 -24.74 16.44
N PHE A 93 10.63 -23.58 17.08
CA PHE A 93 11.72 -22.96 17.82
C PHE A 93 11.38 -22.84 19.31
N SER A 94 12.37 -22.97 20.19
CA SER A 94 12.20 -22.76 21.62
C SER A 94 13.43 -22.13 22.24
N PRO A 95 13.27 -21.04 23.02
CA PRO A 95 14.35 -20.41 23.78
C PRO A 95 14.50 -21.00 25.19
N ASP A 96 13.58 -21.86 25.64
CA ASP A 96 13.41 -22.27 27.03
C ASP A 96 13.20 -23.80 27.21
N ASN A 97 13.90 -24.57 26.38
CA ASN A 97 13.90 -26.02 26.43
C ASN A 97 12.52 -26.66 26.21
N TRP A 98 11.75 -26.14 25.24
CA TRP A 98 10.43 -26.59 24.82
C TRP A 98 9.28 -26.29 25.80
N THR A 99 9.50 -25.39 26.77
CA THR A 99 8.41 -24.87 27.62
C THR A 99 7.46 -24.01 26.80
N SER A 100 8.02 -23.14 25.95
CA SER A 100 7.30 -22.42 24.91
C SER A 100 7.77 -22.83 23.53
N VAL A 101 6.86 -22.83 22.57
CA VAL A 101 7.12 -23.23 21.19
C VAL A 101 6.65 -22.12 20.25
N ILE A 102 7.58 -21.65 19.41
CA ILE A 102 7.30 -20.71 18.35
C ILE A 102 7.31 -21.47 17.03
N THR A 103 6.23 -21.37 16.27
CA THR A 103 6.09 -22.02 14.97
C THR A 103 6.36 -21.01 13.86
N GLN A 104 7.33 -21.32 13.00
CA GLN A 104 7.65 -20.53 11.80
C GLN A 104 7.38 -21.39 10.56
N PRO A 105 6.48 -20.97 9.66
CA PRO A 105 6.24 -21.71 8.42
C PRO A 105 7.47 -21.74 7.52
N ALA A 106 7.64 -22.83 6.79
CA ALA A 106 8.63 -22.97 5.73
C ALA A 106 8.04 -22.61 4.35
N PHE A 107 8.90 -22.37 3.40
CA PHE A 107 8.54 -22.10 2.00
C PHE A 107 9.48 -22.77 1.03
N LEU A 108 8.97 -23.05 -0.17
CA LEU A 108 9.78 -23.56 -1.27
C LEU A 108 10.53 -22.38 -1.90
N TYR A 109 11.83 -22.56 -2.14
CA TYR A 109 12.75 -21.54 -2.62
C TYR A 109 13.50 -22.02 -3.85
N GLN A 110 13.37 -21.30 -4.95
CA GLN A 110 14.18 -21.47 -6.14
C GLN A 110 15.38 -20.52 -6.08
N PRO A 111 16.63 -21.02 -6.12
CA PRO A 111 17.80 -20.16 -6.20
C PRO A 111 17.95 -19.58 -7.60
N TYR A 112 18.43 -18.34 -7.70
CA TYR A 112 18.72 -17.65 -8.96
C TYR A 112 20.12 -17.07 -8.98
N GLU A 113 20.70 -17.00 -10.17
CA GLU A 113 21.87 -16.21 -10.50
C GLU A 113 21.42 -14.90 -11.13
N ARG A 114 21.98 -13.77 -10.66
CA ARG A 114 21.66 -12.43 -11.11
C ARG A 114 22.80 -11.83 -11.92
N ARG A 115 22.54 -11.36 -13.12
CA ARG A 115 23.47 -10.66 -14.00
C ARG A 115 22.78 -9.45 -14.63
N CYS A 116 23.57 -8.50 -15.12
CA CYS A 116 23.11 -7.43 -15.99
C CYS A 116 23.62 -7.66 -17.41
N ILE A 117 22.72 -7.52 -18.38
CA ILE A 117 23.01 -7.69 -19.79
C ILE A 117 22.85 -6.36 -20.52
N VAL A 118 23.87 -5.99 -21.31
CA VAL A 118 23.83 -4.83 -22.21
C VAL A 118 24.36 -5.31 -23.57
N ASN A 119 23.62 -5.06 -24.63
CA ASN A 119 24.02 -5.44 -26.00
C ASN A 119 24.51 -6.90 -26.13
N ASN A 120 23.77 -7.82 -25.51
CA ASN A 120 24.12 -9.25 -25.47
C ASN A 120 25.46 -9.56 -24.80
N ALA A 121 25.89 -8.79 -23.84
CA ALA A 121 27.08 -9.02 -23.03
C ALA A 121 26.79 -8.81 -21.53
N ILE A 122 27.43 -9.65 -20.70
CA ILE A 122 27.38 -9.45 -19.23
C ILE A 122 28.21 -8.24 -18.87
N VAL A 123 27.66 -7.34 -18.07
CA VAL A 123 28.35 -6.18 -17.50
C VAL A 123 28.34 -6.22 -15.98
N THR A 124 29.32 -5.61 -15.35
CA THR A 124 29.44 -5.56 -13.90
C THR A 124 28.53 -4.50 -13.30
N ASP A 125 28.59 -3.29 -13.86
CA ASP A 125 27.74 -2.16 -13.48
C ASP A 125 26.58 -2.09 -14.46
N CYS A 126 25.36 -2.07 -13.93
CA CYS A 126 24.16 -2.10 -14.75
C CYS A 126 23.75 -0.67 -15.15
N PRO A 127 24.03 -0.20 -16.39
CA PRO A 127 23.65 1.12 -16.83
C PRO A 127 22.14 1.22 -17.08
N ALA A 128 21.64 2.42 -17.38
CA ALA A 128 20.21 2.69 -17.56
C ALA A 128 19.54 1.87 -18.69
N ASP A 129 20.30 1.45 -19.70
CA ASP A 129 19.87 0.59 -20.80
C ASP A 129 20.16 -0.90 -20.57
N GLY A 130 20.54 -1.28 -19.33
CA GLY A 130 20.76 -2.66 -18.94
C GLY A 130 19.45 -3.40 -18.66
N GLU A 131 19.52 -4.73 -18.81
CA GLU A 131 18.43 -5.66 -18.46
C GLU A 131 18.89 -6.65 -17.40
N GLU A 132 18.02 -6.88 -16.41
CA GLU A 132 18.27 -7.93 -15.42
C GLU A 132 18.11 -9.31 -16.04
N TRP A 133 19.17 -10.09 -15.96
CA TRP A 133 19.14 -11.52 -16.28
C TRP A 133 19.12 -12.32 -14.99
N LEU A 134 17.98 -12.95 -14.73
CA LEU A 134 17.75 -13.76 -13.54
C LEU A 134 17.50 -15.20 -13.94
N TYR A 135 18.51 -16.06 -13.73
CA TYR A 135 18.52 -17.43 -14.20
C TYR A 135 18.42 -18.41 -13.02
N PRO A 136 17.50 -19.38 -13.05
CA PRO A 136 17.38 -20.36 -11.96
C PRO A 136 18.58 -21.29 -11.91
N THR A 137 19.12 -21.55 -10.71
CA THR A 137 20.30 -22.37 -10.47
C THR A 137 19.99 -23.52 -9.53
N GLY A 138 20.00 -24.75 -10.04
CA GLY A 138 19.71 -25.93 -9.23
C GLY A 138 18.22 -26.17 -8.99
N ASP A 139 17.93 -27.18 -8.20
CA ASP A 139 16.56 -27.56 -7.84
C ASP A 139 16.02 -26.69 -6.70
N PRO A 140 14.70 -26.52 -6.60
CA PRO A 140 14.09 -25.87 -5.45
C PRO A 140 14.41 -26.59 -4.14
N VAL A 141 14.60 -25.80 -3.07
CA VAL A 141 14.85 -26.30 -1.73
C VAL A 141 13.85 -25.69 -0.76
N TRP A 142 13.62 -26.35 0.37
CA TRP A 142 12.83 -25.75 1.44
C TRP A 142 13.69 -24.86 2.31
N LYS A 143 13.11 -23.73 2.72
CA LYS A 143 13.75 -22.79 3.65
C LYS A 143 12.81 -22.39 4.77
N VAL A 144 13.41 -22.11 5.92
CA VAL A 144 12.78 -21.42 7.04
C VAL A 144 13.62 -20.21 7.38
N ARG A 145 13.00 -19.06 7.54
CA ARG A 145 13.65 -17.82 7.98
C ARG A 145 13.02 -17.35 9.29
N PHE A 146 13.85 -17.12 10.26
CA PHE A 146 13.42 -16.71 11.61
C PHE A 146 14.39 -15.66 12.16
N ALA A 147 13.90 -14.67 12.88
CA ALA A 147 14.72 -13.69 13.58
C ALA A 147 14.42 -13.77 15.09
N PRO A 148 15.32 -14.34 15.88
CA PRO A 148 15.09 -14.55 17.30
C PRO A 148 14.99 -13.23 18.05
N GLN A 149 14.09 -13.16 19.03
CA GLN A 149 13.79 -11.97 19.82
C GLN A 149 14.29 -12.04 21.28
N GLN A 150 15.03 -13.06 21.61
CA GLN A 150 15.61 -13.27 22.95
C GLN A 150 17.04 -13.78 22.83
N LEU A 151 17.91 -13.31 23.71
CA LEU A 151 19.29 -13.79 23.83
C LEU A 151 19.34 -15.19 24.47
N GLY A 152 20.40 -15.94 24.20
CA GLY A 152 20.67 -17.24 24.79
C GLY A 152 20.58 -18.39 23.81
N ASP A 153 20.54 -19.62 24.36
CA ASP A 153 20.53 -20.82 23.56
C ASP A 153 19.11 -21.20 23.11
N TRP A 154 19.01 -21.47 21.83
CA TRP A 154 17.77 -21.84 21.18
C TRP A 154 17.84 -23.25 20.63
N LYS A 155 16.68 -23.90 20.61
CA LYS A 155 16.46 -25.21 20.00
C LYS A 155 15.52 -25.10 18.83
N TYR A 156 15.68 -25.99 17.83
CA TYR A 156 14.75 -26.08 16.72
C TYR A 156 14.52 -27.53 16.27
N ARG A 157 13.38 -27.75 15.62
CA ARG A 157 13.03 -28.97 14.88
C ARG A 157 12.26 -28.56 13.63
N VAL A 158 12.40 -29.33 12.56
CA VAL A 158 11.58 -29.17 11.34
C VAL A 158 10.59 -30.31 11.28
N ARG A 159 9.33 -29.98 11.00
CA ARG A 159 8.23 -30.93 10.86
C ARG A 159 7.60 -30.78 9.49
N ALA A 160 7.34 -31.89 8.78
CA ALA A 160 6.60 -31.93 7.53
C ALA A 160 5.40 -32.88 7.65
N THR A 161 4.25 -32.47 7.13
CA THR A 161 3.00 -33.25 7.15
C THR A 161 2.31 -33.16 5.80
N ASP A 162 2.02 -34.31 5.20
CA ASP A 162 1.17 -34.42 4.01
C ASP A 162 0.15 -35.60 4.18
N ALA A 163 -0.52 -35.95 3.10
CA ALA A 163 -1.52 -37.03 3.11
C ALA A 163 -0.93 -38.40 3.52
N SER A 164 0.38 -38.62 3.40
CA SER A 164 1.05 -39.88 3.78
C SER A 164 1.43 -39.94 5.27
N GLY A 165 1.41 -38.80 5.97
CA GLY A 165 1.72 -38.72 7.39
C GLY A 165 2.58 -37.55 7.80
N THR A 166 3.23 -37.67 8.95
CA THR A 166 4.06 -36.62 9.56
C THR A 166 5.45 -37.14 9.86
N VAL A 167 6.46 -36.34 9.53
CA VAL A 167 7.88 -36.58 9.90
C VAL A 167 8.44 -35.36 10.62
N GLN A 168 9.37 -35.59 11.54
CA GLN A 168 10.06 -34.53 12.28
C GLN A 168 11.55 -34.85 12.43
N THR A 169 12.40 -33.83 12.33
CA THR A 169 13.85 -33.97 12.50
C THR A 169 14.25 -34.14 13.96
N ALA A 170 15.48 -34.62 14.18
CA ALA A 170 16.15 -34.47 15.46
C ALA A 170 16.29 -33.00 15.87
N GLU A 171 16.56 -32.75 17.15
CA GLU A 171 16.78 -31.40 17.70
C GLU A 171 18.08 -30.79 17.17
N GLY A 172 17.98 -29.60 16.61
CA GLY A 172 19.09 -28.72 16.32
C GLY A 172 19.20 -27.57 17.34
N ARG A 173 20.33 -26.88 17.36
CA ARG A 173 20.62 -25.79 18.31
C ARG A 173 21.37 -24.65 17.65
N PHE A 174 21.19 -23.42 18.17
CA PHE A 174 21.96 -22.24 17.85
C PHE A 174 21.95 -21.27 19.05
N THR A 175 22.88 -20.33 19.09
CA THR A 175 22.99 -19.35 20.17
C THR A 175 22.70 -17.96 19.64
N VAL A 176 21.89 -17.17 20.35
CA VAL A 176 21.57 -15.78 20.05
C VAL A 176 22.40 -14.85 20.93
N VAL A 177 23.15 -13.97 20.31
CA VAL A 177 24.03 -12.97 20.95
C VAL A 177 23.51 -11.56 20.67
N PRO A 178 23.97 -10.53 21.42
CA PRO A 178 23.66 -9.15 21.04
C PRO A 178 24.07 -8.87 19.60
N SER A 179 23.22 -8.17 18.86
CA SER A 179 23.51 -7.79 17.48
C SER A 179 24.68 -6.81 17.43
N THR A 180 25.56 -6.98 16.45
CA THR A 180 26.64 -6.04 16.16
C THR A 180 26.31 -5.09 15.00
N LEU A 181 25.14 -5.27 14.39
CA LEU A 181 24.68 -4.38 13.33
C LEU A 181 24.28 -3.03 13.94
N PRO A 182 24.85 -1.92 13.45
CA PRO A 182 24.41 -0.60 13.88
C PRO A 182 22.93 -0.43 13.51
N HIS A 183 22.20 0.33 14.31
CA HIS A 183 20.77 0.64 14.08
C HIS A 183 19.81 -0.58 14.05
N ASN A 184 20.23 -1.70 14.62
CA ASN A 184 19.35 -2.85 14.80
C ASN A 184 18.51 -2.70 16.08
N HIS A 185 17.38 -2.02 15.96
CA HIS A 185 16.43 -1.77 17.04
C HIS A 185 15.31 -2.84 17.14
N GLY A 186 15.37 -3.87 16.31
CA GLY A 186 14.32 -4.90 16.20
C GLY A 186 13.16 -4.50 15.29
N PHE A 187 11.98 -5.03 15.59
CA PHE A 187 10.77 -4.84 14.80
C PHE A 187 10.01 -3.59 15.22
N ILE A 188 9.20 -3.04 14.32
CA ILE A 188 8.33 -1.91 14.61
C ILE A 188 7.05 -2.41 15.25
N ARG A 189 6.60 -1.69 16.27
CA ARG A 189 5.36 -1.97 17.00
C ARG A 189 4.65 -0.68 17.39
N ILE A 190 3.42 -0.76 17.82
CA ILE A 190 2.75 0.35 18.49
C ILE A 190 3.40 0.56 19.85
N SER A 191 3.70 1.82 20.20
CA SER A 191 4.26 2.13 21.50
C SER A 191 3.28 1.80 22.63
N PRO A 192 3.68 0.99 23.62
CA PRO A 192 2.83 0.72 24.78
C PRO A 192 2.69 1.93 25.71
N THR A 193 3.60 2.90 25.63
CA THR A 193 3.57 4.12 26.45
C THR A 193 2.68 5.19 25.84
N ASP A 194 2.74 5.35 24.51
CA ASP A 194 1.86 6.25 23.76
C ASP A 194 1.35 5.57 22.50
N PRO A 195 0.17 4.96 22.53
CA PRO A 195 -0.39 4.23 21.39
C PRO A 195 -0.71 5.07 20.16
N GLY A 196 -0.47 6.37 20.18
CA GLY A 196 -0.50 7.25 19.00
C GLY A 196 0.75 7.17 18.14
N TYR A 197 1.82 6.50 18.60
CA TYR A 197 3.12 6.42 17.94
C TYR A 197 3.59 4.99 17.74
N PHE A 198 4.53 4.85 16.79
CA PHE A 198 5.29 3.62 16.61
C PHE A 198 6.63 3.70 17.35
N GLU A 199 7.14 2.53 17.72
CA GLU A 199 8.48 2.37 18.27
C GLU A 199 9.10 1.06 17.80
N TYR A 200 10.39 0.94 17.94
CA TYR A 200 11.10 -0.33 17.76
C TYR A 200 10.95 -1.25 18.99
N SER A 201 11.35 -2.51 18.85
CA SER A 201 11.30 -3.51 19.92
C SER A 201 12.07 -3.08 21.17
N ASP A 202 13.12 -2.27 21.05
CA ASP A 202 13.93 -1.73 22.15
C ASP A 202 13.36 -0.46 22.79
N GLY A 203 12.22 0.04 22.31
CA GLY A 203 11.56 1.26 22.79
C GLY A 203 12.02 2.56 22.12
N THR A 204 12.99 2.48 21.20
CA THR A 204 13.40 3.65 20.40
C THR A 204 12.22 4.13 19.54
N PRO A 205 11.88 5.44 19.53
CA PRO A 205 10.81 5.97 18.70
C PRO A 205 11.06 5.69 17.21
N PHE A 206 10.05 5.19 16.51
CA PHE A 206 10.08 5.15 15.05
C PHE A 206 9.41 6.40 14.48
N ILE A 207 10.21 7.24 13.81
CA ILE A 207 9.74 8.43 13.10
C ILE A 207 9.82 8.13 11.62
N GLY A 208 8.69 7.71 11.05
CA GLY A 208 8.59 7.37 9.63
C GLY A 208 8.61 8.61 8.74
N VAL A 209 9.52 8.65 7.79
CA VAL A 209 9.65 9.73 6.81
C VAL A 209 9.87 9.12 5.44
N GLY A 210 8.96 9.38 4.50
CA GLY A 210 9.09 8.75 3.21
C GLY A 210 8.00 9.08 2.18
N HIS A 211 7.90 8.22 1.19
CA HIS A 211 6.99 8.37 0.06
C HIS A 211 6.60 7.00 -0.54
N GLY A 212 5.60 6.99 -1.43
CA GLY A 212 5.31 5.86 -2.29
C GLY A 212 6.50 5.57 -3.21
N GLU A 213 6.82 4.31 -3.45
CA GLU A 213 7.98 3.91 -4.25
C GLU A 213 7.62 2.77 -5.19
N GLY A 214 8.24 2.75 -6.37
CA GLY A 214 8.06 1.69 -7.36
C GLY A 214 9.21 1.61 -8.36
N PHE A 215 9.25 0.50 -9.09
CA PHE A 215 10.28 0.22 -10.09
C PHE A 215 9.59 -0.12 -11.42
N SER A 216 9.83 0.66 -12.45
CA SER A 216 9.19 0.49 -13.76
C SER A 216 10.16 0.08 -14.89
N GLY A 217 11.44 -0.01 -14.61
CA GLY A 217 12.47 -0.31 -15.62
C GLY A 217 12.72 -1.82 -15.80
N TRP A 218 13.42 -2.18 -16.88
CA TRP A 218 13.87 -3.54 -17.15
C TRP A 218 15.06 -3.99 -16.29
N ARG A 219 15.62 -3.06 -15.53
CA ARG A 219 16.74 -3.32 -14.62
C ARG A 219 16.29 -3.95 -13.30
N PHE A 220 15.01 -3.93 -12.99
CA PHE A 220 14.35 -4.54 -11.82
C PHE A 220 15.12 -4.34 -10.50
N THR A 221 15.83 -5.35 -9.99
CA THR A 221 16.56 -5.25 -8.72
C THR A 221 17.77 -4.31 -8.76
N TYR A 222 18.30 -3.99 -9.92
CA TYR A 222 19.33 -2.95 -10.09
C TYR A 222 18.74 -1.54 -9.94
N ASP A 223 17.49 -1.32 -10.38
CA ASP A 223 16.77 -0.08 -10.09
C ASP A 223 16.49 0.05 -8.59
N ALA A 224 16.21 -1.08 -7.91
CA ALA A 224 16.06 -1.12 -6.47
C ALA A 224 17.37 -0.75 -5.74
N ASP A 225 18.53 -1.22 -6.19
CA ASP A 225 19.83 -0.84 -5.62
C ASP A 225 20.05 0.67 -5.68
N ASP A 226 19.84 1.28 -6.86
CA ASP A 226 19.99 2.71 -7.07
C ASP A 226 19.01 3.52 -6.22
N THR A 227 17.78 3.05 -6.13
CA THR A 227 16.73 3.71 -5.35
C THR A 227 17.03 3.66 -3.85
N LEU A 228 17.35 2.47 -3.32
CA LEU A 228 17.68 2.33 -1.91
C LEU A 228 18.93 3.15 -1.52
N ALA A 229 19.90 3.29 -2.43
CA ALA A 229 21.03 4.18 -2.20
C ALA A 229 20.61 5.66 -2.09
N ARG A 230 19.68 6.12 -2.95
CA ARG A 230 19.12 7.49 -2.87
C ARG A 230 18.30 7.69 -1.59
N LEU A 231 17.43 6.74 -1.24
CA LEU A 231 16.64 6.78 -0.02
C LEU A 231 17.54 6.87 1.22
N LYS A 232 18.56 6.04 1.29
CA LYS A 232 19.56 6.09 2.38
C LYS A 232 20.27 7.44 2.46
N ALA A 233 20.74 7.98 1.33
CA ALA A 233 21.39 9.30 1.27
C ALA A 233 20.44 10.43 1.71
N GLY A 234 19.15 10.30 1.38
CA GLY A 234 18.08 11.21 1.81
C GLY A 234 17.55 10.95 3.20
N ARG A 235 18.06 9.92 3.91
CA ARG A 235 17.54 9.47 5.22
C ARG A 235 16.04 9.15 5.21
N VAL A 236 15.50 8.75 4.05
CA VAL A 236 14.16 8.19 3.92
C VAL A 236 14.17 6.81 4.55
N ASN A 237 13.30 6.57 5.52
CA ASN A 237 13.28 5.30 6.25
C ASN A 237 11.95 4.55 6.19
N PHE A 238 10.97 5.09 5.47
CA PHE A 238 9.64 4.51 5.34
C PHE A 238 9.12 4.67 3.91
N VAL A 239 8.83 3.55 3.25
CA VAL A 239 8.25 3.55 1.90
C VAL A 239 7.05 2.62 1.82
N ARG A 240 6.08 2.99 0.99
CA ARG A 240 4.95 2.15 0.63
C ARG A 240 5.16 1.61 -0.78
N MET A 241 4.97 0.31 -0.98
CA MET A 241 5.24 -0.35 -2.25
C MET A 241 4.28 -1.50 -2.48
N TRP A 242 3.74 -1.62 -3.69
CA TRP A 242 2.75 -2.67 -3.99
C TRP A 242 3.41 -3.95 -4.50
N MET A 243 2.93 -5.07 -4.00
CA MET A 243 3.37 -6.42 -4.41
C MET A 243 2.65 -6.93 -5.67
N ILE A 244 1.90 -6.10 -6.33
CA ILE A 244 1.07 -6.43 -7.49
C ILE A 244 1.36 -5.52 -8.67
N GLY A 245 1.01 -5.97 -9.87
CA GLY A 245 1.56 -5.48 -11.13
C GLY A 245 0.75 -4.42 -11.87
N SER A 246 -0.11 -3.60 -11.24
CA SER A 246 -1.01 -2.69 -11.98
C SER A 246 -0.83 -1.20 -11.74
N SER A 247 0.13 -0.77 -10.94
CA SER A 247 0.31 0.63 -10.58
C SER A 247 1.74 1.14 -10.76
N ILE A 248 1.89 2.46 -10.81
CA ILE A 248 3.19 3.15 -10.86
C ILE A 248 4.05 2.94 -9.61
N PHE A 249 3.46 2.51 -8.50
CA PHE A 249 4.16 2.16 -7.24
C PHE A 249 4.44 0.67 -7.11
N MET A 250 4.30 -0.05 -8.18
CA MET A 250 4.55 -1.47 -8.16
C MET A 250 6.05 -1.77 -8.22
N ALA A 251 6.47 -2.72 -7.42
CA ALA A 251 7.46 -3.63 -7.88
C ALA A 251 6.75 -4.54 -8.90
N PRO A 252 7.23 -4.70 -10.12
CA PRO A 252 6.60 -5.57 -11.11
C PRO A 252 6.79 -7.06 -10.74
N TRP A 253 6.77 -7.35 -9.47
CA TRP A 253 7.13 -8.61 -8.82
C TRP A 253 5.95 -9.13 -8.01
N ASN A 254 4.92 -9.61 -8.71
CA ASN A 254 3.77 -10.21 -8.05
C ASN A 254 4.05 -11.68 -7.72
N PRO A 255 4.27 -12.04 -6.45
CA PRO A 255 4.59 -13.41 -6.07
C PRO A 255 3.39 -14.37 -6.18
N TRP A 256 2.18 -13.86 -6.18
CA TRP A 256 0.96 -14.66 -6.23
C TRP A 256 0.25 -14.60 -7.58
N HIS A 257 0.92 -14.10 -8.56
CA HIS A 257 0.39 -13.96 -9.89
C HIS A 257 0.38 -15.32 -10.60
N SER A 258 -0.76 -15.82 -10.97
CA SER A 258 -0.89 -16.77 -12.05
C SER A 258 -0.99 -15.99 -13.36
N HIS A 259 -1.01 -16.63 -14.45
CA HIS A 259 -0.87 -16.06 -15.78
C HIS A 259 -1.70 -14.79 -16.04
N HIS A 260 -1.16 -13.85 -16.84
CA HIS A 260 -1.92 -12.70 -17.31
C HIS A 260 -3.20 -13.14 -18.01
N LEU A 261 -4.28 -12.50 -17.60
CA LEU A 261 -5.52 -12.63 -18.33
C LEU A 261 -5.47 -11.87 -19.64
N PRO A 262 -6.28 -12.37 -20.55
CA PRO A 262 -6.60 -11.66 -21.75
C PRO A 262 -7.13 -10.26 -21.45
N GLY A 263 -6.48 -9.23 -21.99
CA GLY A 263 -6.96 -7.86 -21.91
C GLY A 263 -6.05 -6.83 -21.26
N GLU A 264 -5.08 -7.24 -20.44
CA GLU A 264 -4.04 -6.30 -20.01
C GLU A 264 -3.12 -5.96 -21.19
N GLY A 265 -3.19 -4.73 -21.67
CA GLY A 265 -2.38 -4.23 -22.76
C GLY A 265 -3.12 -4.01 -24.09
N GLY A 266 -4.42 -4.11 -24.13
CA GLY A 266 -5.23 -3.54 -25.21
C GLY A 266 -5.24 -4.27 -26.54
N TYR A 267 -4.60 -5.41 -26.70
CA TYR A 267 -4.63 -6.15 -27.96
C TYR A 267 -5.08 -7.59 -27.75
N PHE A 268 -6.27 -7.89 -28.29
CA PHE A 268 -6.77 -9.19 -28.65
C PHE A 268 -6.40 -10.35 -27.82
N ASN A 269 -7.41 -10.79 -27.12
CA ASN A 269 -7.22 -12.08 -26.58
C ASN A 269 -8.42 -12.99 -26.78
N PRO A 270 -8.44 -13.79 -27.84
CA PRO A 270 -9.35 -14.90 -27.95
C PRO A 270 -8.90 -16.05 -27.03
N THR A 271 -8.07 -15.83 -26.05
CA THR A 271 -7.71 -16.82 -25.06
C THR A 271 -8.65 -16.71 -23.87
N SER A 272 -9.06 -17.82 -23.33
CA SER A 272 -9.75 -17.89 -22.06
C SER A 272 -9.25 -19.08 -21.25
N LEU A 273 -9.32 -18.95 -19.96
CA LEU A 273 -9.21 -20.10 -19.10
C LEU A 273 -10.46 -20.95 -19.23
N THR A 274 -10.28 -22.24 -19.34
CA THR A 274 -11.37 -23.20 -19.41
C THR A 274 -11.29 -24.19 -18.25
N TYR A 275 -12.42 -24.46 -17.64
CA TYR A 275 -12.55 -25.43 -16.57
C TYR A 275 -13.13 -26.75 -17.07
N THR A 276 -13.84 -26.71 -18.18
CA THR A 276 -14.45 -27.91 -18.78
C THR A 276 -13.45 -28.81 -19.47
N HIS A 277 -12.30 -28.28 -19.84
CA HIS A 277 -11.22 -29.00 -20.51
C HIS A 277 -9.91 -28.98 -19.69
N ALA A 278 -10.00 -28.86 -18.37
CA ALA A 278 -8.81 -28.92 -17.52
C ALA A 278 -8.08 -30.27 -17.65
N TYR A 279 -6.77 -30.24 -17.52
CA TYR A 279 -5.96 -31.45 -17.42
C TYR A 279 -6.23 -32.15 -16.10
N THR A 280 -6.18 -33.48 -16.09
CA THR A 280 -6.48 -34.27 -14.90
C THR A 280 -5.65 -33.81 -13.69
N GLY A 281 -6.32 -33.46 -12.60
CA GLY A 281 -5.70 -32.95 -11.38
C GLY A 281 -5.42 -31.44 -11.37
N HIS A 282 -5.69 -30.74 -12.48
CA HIS A 282 -5.60 -29.30 -12.56
C HIS A 282 -6.98 -28.65 -12.61
N LEU A 283 -7.07 -27.44 -12.07
CA LEU A 283 -8.36 -26.75 -11.98
C LEU A 283 -8.75 -26.12 -13.33
N VAL A 284 -7.76 -25.59 -14.06
CA VAL A 284 -7.96 -24.84 -15.31
C VAL A 284 -6.90 -25.21 -16.34
N SER A 285 -7.18 -24.95 -17.63
CA SER A 285 -6.20 -24.89 -18.71
C SER A 285 -6.42 -23.66 -19.57
N LEU A 286 -5.43 -23.24 -20.32
CA LEU A 286 -5.55 -22.17 -21.31
C LEU A 286 -6.27 -22.68 -22.56
N ARG A 287 -7.23 -21.91 -23.08
CA ARG A 287 -7.85 -22.14 -24.37
C ARG A 287 -7.43 -21.09 -25.38
N LEU A 288 -6.93 -21.55 -26.51
CA LEU A 288 -6.75 -20.75 -27.72
C LEU A 288 -7.79 -21.23 -28.75
N TRP A 289 -8.52 -20.32 -29.39
CA TRP A 289 -9.50 -20.67 -30.41
C TRP A 289 -9.48 -19.68 -31.56
N ASP A 290 -9.87 -20.15 -32.74
CA ASP A 290 -10.06 -19.29 -33.90
C ASP A 290 -11.41 -18.61 -33.81
N TYR A 291 -11.38 -17.35 -33.51
CA TYR A 291 -12.57 -16.56 -33.28
C TYR A 291 -13.14 -16.02 -34.60
N ALA A 292 -14.22 -16.59 -35.05
CA ALA A 292 -14.94 -16.19 -36.28
C ALA A 292 -16.06 -15.17 -36.04
N ASP A 293 -15.85 -14.01 -35.44
CA ASP A 293 -16.83 -12.94 -35.40
C ASP A 293 -16.65 -11.96 -36.56
N PRO A 294 -17.56 -11.92 -37.58
CA PRO A 294 -17.50 -11.07 -38.78
C PRO A 294 -17.52 -9.58 -38.51
N SER A 295 -17.91 -9.09 -37.30
CA SER A 295 -18.10 -7.68 -37.02
C SER A 295 -16.84 -6.95 -36.57
N MET A 296 -15.74 -7.67 -36.26
CA MET A 296 -14.53 -7.04 -35.81
C MET A 296 -13.45 -6.97 -36.88
N GLU A 297 -13.00 -5.79 -37.22
CA GLU A 297 -11.95 -5.47 -38.20
C GLU A 297 -10.62 -6.21 -37.98
N ARG A 298 -10.47 -6.73 -36.77
CA ARG A 298 -9.32 -7.48 -36.24
C ARG A 298 -9.20 -8.94 -36.69
N ARG A 299 -10.18 -9.44 -37.46
CA ARG A 299 -10.27 -10.82 -37.97
C ARG A 299 -9.37 -11.15 -39.14
N ARG A 300 -8.65 -10.18 -39.61
CA ARG A 300 -7.69 -10.40 -40.68
C ARG A 300 -6.36 -10.94 -40.19
N ASN A 301 -6.19 -11.10 -38.89
CA ASN A 301 -4.96 -11.67 -38.33
C ASN A 301 -4.89 -13.19 -38.54
N PRO A 302 -3.86 -13.69 -39.23
CA PRO A 302 -3.70 -15.11 -39.52
C PRO A 302 -3.24 -15.94 -38.32
N CYS A 303 -3.14 -15.36 -37.12
CA CYS A 303 -2.74 -16.10 -35.94
C CYS A 303 -3.47 -15.62 -34.67
N MET A 304 -3.74 -16.57 -33.79
CA MET A 304 -4.27 -16.41 -32.46
C MET A 304 -3.18 -16.78 -31.45
N PHE A 305 -2.80 -15.88 -30.59
CA PHE A 305 -1.70 -16.08 -29.68
C PHE A 305 -1.95 -15.63 -28.27
N GLN A 306 -1.23 -16.23 -27.35
CA GLN A 306 -1.06 -15.78 -25.99
C GLN A 306 0.41 -15.48 -25.72
N GLY A 307 0.73 -14.29 -25.32
CA GLY A 307 2.02 -13.96 -24.75
C GLY A 307 2.19 -14.74 -23.44
N PHE A 308 3.18 -15.58 -23.37
CA PHE A 308 3.39 -16.44 -22.21
C PHE A 308 4.41 -15.82 -21.24
N SER A 309 5.49 -15.29 -21.78
CA SER A 309 6.54 -14.64 -21.01
C SER A 309 7.33 -13.70 -21.92
N ASN A 310 7.76 -12.57 -21.37
CA ASN A 310 8.69 -11.67 -22.04
C ASN A 310 10.10 -11.90 -21.48
N ASN A 311 11.10 -11.77 -22.32
CA ASN A 311 12.53 -11.84 -21.94
C ASN A 311 12.84 -13.03 -21.01
N VAL A 312 12.56 -14.25 -21.51
CA VAL A 312 12.91 -15.47 -20.76
C VAL A 312 14.43 -15.61 -20.72
N ALA A 313 15.01 -15.55 -19.54
CA ALA A 313 16.45 -15.69 -19.35
C ALA A 313 16.91 -17.09 -19.79
N VAL A 314 17.89 -17.12 -20.67
CA VAL A 314 18.55 -18.37 -21.17
C VAL A 314 20.07 -18.21 -21.14
N LYS A 315 20.81 -19.30 -21.20
CA LYS A 315 22.24 -19.25 -21.34
C LYS A 315 22.63 -19.33 -22.84
N PRO A 316 23.63 -18.56 -23.25
CA PRO A 316 24.19 -18.70 -24.62
C PRO A 316 24.70 -20.10 -24.91
N ASN A 317 24.66 -20.47 -26.18
CA ASN A 317 25.16 -21.73 -26.68
C ASN A 317 24.71 -22.96 -25.87
N THR A 318 23.43 -22.96 -25.47
CA THR A 318 22.87 -23.99 -24.59
C THR A 318 21.64 -24.61 -25.23
N THR A 319 21.55 -25.94 -25.19
CA THR A 319 20.41 -26.67 -25.75
C THR A 319 19.33 -26.85 -24.71
N TYR A 320 18.12 -26.51 -25.10
CA TYR A 320 16.91 -26.58 -24.26
C TYR A 320 15.91 -27.59 -24.81
N HIS A 321 15.22 -28.25 -23.92
CA HIS A 321 14.05 -29.07 -24.17
C HIS A 321 12.80 -28.34 -23.76
N LEU A 322 11.91 -28.12 -24.72
CA LEU A 322 10.56 -27.58 -24.51
C LEU A 322 9.56 -28.73 -24.51
N SER A 323 8.67 -28.78 -23.55
CA SER A 323 7.52 -29.66 -23.56
C SER A 323 6.22 -28.88 -23.23
N VAL A 324 5.16 -29.26 -23.92
CA VAL A 324 3.83 -28.62 -23.76
C VAL A 324 2.79 -29.73 -23.61
N ARG A 325 1.95 -29.62 -22.61
CA ARG A 325 0.75 -30.43 -22.45
C ARG A 325 -0.35 -29.81 -23.28
N LEU A 326 -0.77 -30.48 -24.34
CA LEU A 326 -1.62 -29.96 -25.38
C LEU A 326 -2.80 -30.90 -25.67
N LYS A 327 -3.96 -30.28 -25.93
CA LYS A 327 -5.11 -30.96 -26.54
C LYS A 327 -5.66 -30.07 -27.64
N THR A 328 -5.80 -30.56 -28.84
CA THR A 328 -6.41 -29.85 -29.96
C THR A 328 -7.76 -30.46 -30.33
N VAL A 329 -8.69 -29.64 -30.79
CA VAL A 329 -10.01 -30.06 -31.28
C VAL A 329 -10.30 -29.35 -32.60
N SER A 330 -10.38 -30.10 -33.67
CA SER A 330 -10.76 -29.67 -35.02
C SER A 330 -9.97 -28.46 -35.52
N VAL A 331 -8.67 -28.42 -35.24
CA VAL A 331 -7.79 -27.35 -35.71
C VAL A 331 -7.55 -27.55 -37.23
N THR A 332 -8.06 -26.60 -37.99
CA THR A 332 -8.13 -26.63 -39.47
C THR A 332 -7.39 -25.43 -40.06
N GLY A 333 -6.93 -25.62 -41.30
CA GLY A 333 -6.22 -24.61 -42.11
C GLY A 333 -5.75 -25.25 -43.41
N PRO A 334 -4.83 -24.63 -44.14
CA PRO A 334 -4.27 -23.31 -43.97
C PRO A 334 -5.17 -22.19 -44.50
N ARG A 335 -5.07 -21.02 -43.96
CA ARG A 335 -5.78 -19.83 -44.46
C ARG A 335 -5.28 -19.39 -45.85
N ASP A 336 -4.01 -19.54 -46.10
CA ASP A 336 -3.39 -19.11 -47.37
C ASP A 336 -2.86 -20.26 -48.26
N GLY A 337 -2.97 -21.48 -47.78
CA GLY A 337 -2.53 -22.66 -48.52
C GLY A 337 -1.00 -22.79 -48.76
N ARG A 338 -0.20 -21.86 -48.28
CA ARG A 338 1.24 -21.83 -48.50
C ARG A 338 2.05 -22.37 -47.33
N TYR A 339 1.58 -22.19 -46.16
CA TYR A 339 2.34 -22.40 -44.93
C TYR A 339 1.68 -23.45 -44.04
N PRO A 340 2.47 -24.17 -43.24
CA PRO A 340 1.94 -25.09 -42.25
C PRO A 340 0.99 -24.35 -41.27
N TYR A 341 0.07 -25.05 -40.67
CA TYR A 341 -0.89 -24.53 -39.74
C TYR A 341 -0.99 -25.38 -38.50
N GLY A 342 -1.51 -24.75 -37.42
CA GLY A 342 -1.79 -25.44 -36.15
C GLY A 342 -1.20 -24.73 -34.95
N PHE A 343 -1.26 -25.41 -33.81
CA PHE A 343 -0.64 -24.94 -32.59
C PHE A 343 0.88 -25.07 -32.69
N THR A 344 1.59 -24.02 -32.25
CA THR A 344 3.06 -24.04 -32.11
C THR A 344 3.47 -23.09 -30.96
N VAL A 345 4.78 -23.10 -30.67
CA VAL A 345 5.43 -22.15 -29.73
C VAL A 345 6.47 -21.35 -30.49
N ARG A 346 6.47 -20.04 -30.32
CA ARG A 346 7.39 -19.12 -30.98
C ARG A 346 8.06 -18.16 -29.99
N THR A 347 9.21 -17.65 -30.42
CA THR A 347 9.94 -16.58 -29.71
C THR A 347 10.27 -15.42 -30.66
N GLY A 348 10.59 -14.25 -30.14
CA GLY A 348 11.03 -13.06 -30.88
C GLY A 348 9.90 -12.17 -31.37
N GLY A 349 10.19 -10.90 -31.65
CA GLY A 349 9.37 -9.86 -32.28
C GLY A 349 7.97 -9.63 -31.72
N TRP A 350 7.40 -8.46 -32.01
CA TRP A 350 5.99 -8.15 -31.70
C TRP A 350 5.07 -8.85 -32.71
N LEU A 351 4.34 -9.87 -32.26
CA LEU A 351 3.45 -10.68 -33.13
C LEU A 351 2.29 -9.90 -33.77
N GLY A 352 1.89 -8.76 -33.22
CA GLY A 352 0.81 -7.92 -33.78
C GLY A 352 1.10 -7.46 -35.21
N GLU A 353 2.34 -7.11 -35.52
CA GLU A 353 2.79 -6.74 -36.86
C GLU A 353 3.06 -7.98 -37.73
N ASP A 354 3.69 -8.98 -37.14
CA ASP A 354 4.03 -10.23 -37.83
C ASP A 354 2.78 -11.02 -38.24
N CYS A 355 1.73 -11.04 -37.44
CA CYS A 355 0.49 -11.74 -37.74
C CYS A 355 -0.30 -11.11 -38.91
N ALA A 356 -0.12 -9.83 -39.16
CA ALA A 356 -0.67 -9.17 -40.34
C ALA A 356 0.04 -9.53 -41.66
N ASN A 357 1.28 -10.04 -41.57
CA ASN A 357 2.10 -10.44 -42.70
C ASN A 357 2.52 -11.90 -42.57
N PRO A 358 1.83 -12.85 -43.20
CA PRO A 358 2.17 -14.28 -43.12
C PRO A 358 3.61 -14.63 -43.50
N ALA A 359 4.19 -13.88 -44.43
CA ALA A 359 5.58 -14.13 -44.85
C ALA A 359 6.60 -13.78 -43.77
N ALA A 360 6.34 -12.72 -42.97
CA ALA A 360 7.17 -12.35 -41.84
C ALA A 360 6.97 -13.30 -40.64
N THR A 361 5.73 -13.78 -40.44
CA THR A 361 5.39 -14.73 -39.39
C THR A 361 6.11 -16.08 -39.59
N TYR A 362 6.42 -16.46 -40.82
CA TYR A 362 7.01 -17.76 -41.14
C TYR A 362 8.52 -17.83 -41.09
N ASN A 363 9.15 -17.02 -40.29
CA ASN A 363 10.60 -17.26 -40.00
C ASN A 363 10.73 -18.53 -39.13
N ALA A 364 11.09 -19.64 -39.78
CA ALA A 364 11.23 -20.95 -39.14
C ALA A 364 12.24 -20.96 -37.98
N SER A 365 13.19 -20.02 -37.97
CA SER A 365 14.17 -19.88 -36.87
C SER A 365 13.59 -19.42 -35.55
N ARG A 366 12.39 -18.81 -35.55
CA ARG A 366 11.70 -18.35 -34.34
C ARG A 366 10.74 -19.40 -33.79
N ARG A 367 10.52 -20.51 -34.46
CA ARG A 367 9.62 -21.57 -34.02
C ARG A 367 10.38 -22.58 -33.15
N LEU A 368 9.84 -22.82 -31.97
CA LEU A 368 10.42 -23.70 -30.97
C LEU A 368 9.77 -25.09 -30.97
N LEU A 369 8.59 -25.22 -31.59
CA LEU A 369 7.82 -26.46 -31.68
C LEU A 369 7.21 -26.65 -33.07
N ASN A 370 7.14 -27.87 -33.57
CA ASN A 370 6.43 -28.19 -34.81
C ASN A 370 4.91 -27.94 -34.63
N HIS A 371 4.23 -27.62 -35.72
CA HIS A 371 2.80 -27.43 -35.72
C HIS A 371 2.05 -28.70 -35.33
N VAL A 372 1.00 -28.55 -34.53
CA VAL A 372 0.06 -29.60 -34.19
C VAL A 372 -1.32 -29.17 -34.69
N SER A 373 -1.87 -29.89 -35.67
CA SER A 373 -3.18 -29.68 -36.30
C SER A 373 -4.17 -30.78 -35.94
N ASP A 374 -5.37 -30.66 -36.48
CA ASP A 374 -6.48 -31.64 -36.38
C ASP A 374 -6.97 -31.83 -34.92
N THR A 375 -7.40 -33.00 -34.55
CA THR A 375 -7.84 -33.35 -33.20
C THR A 375 -6.86 -34.38 -32.61
N THR A 376 -6.27 -34.02 -31.47
CA THR A 376 -5.45 -34.97 -30.72
C THR A 376 -6.30 -36.02 -30.00
N PRO A 377 -5.79 -37.26 -29.75
CA PRO A 377 -6.56 -38.31 -29.06
C PRO A 377 -6.77 -38.04 -27.58
N GLY A 378 -6.77 -36.80 -27.15
CA GLY A 378 -6.89 -36.32 -25.78
C GLY A 378 -5.71 -35.41 -25.45
N TRP A 379 -5.32 -35.34 -24.21
CA TRP A 379 -4.16 -34.61 -23.76
C TRP A 379 -2.89 -35.35 -24.14
N VAL A 380 -2.06 -34.72 -24.96
CA VAL A 380 -0.74 -35.25 -25.41
C VAL A 380 0.40 -34.36 -24.89
N THR A 381 1.60 -34.90 -24.77
CA THR A 381 2.82 -34.10 -24.58
C THR A 381 3.52 -33.93 -25.92
N VAL A 382 3.65 -32.67 -26.34
CA VAL A 382 4.44 -32.31 -27.52
C VAL A 382 5.76 -31.72 -27.10
N THR A 383 6.83 -32.06 -27.78
CA THR A 383 8.19 -31.67 -27.38
C THR A 383 8.97 -31.09 -28.53
N GLY A 384 9.91 -30.22 -28.23
CA GLY A 384 10.87 -29.64 -29.15
C GLY A 384 12.20 -29.37 -28.46
N THR A 385 13.26 -29.31 -29.27
CA THR A 385 14.59 -28.92 -28.79
C THR A 385 15.14 -27.79 -29.65
N PHE A 386 15.87 -26.88 -29.05
CA PHE A 386 16.57 -25.81 -29.76
C PHE A 386 17.83 -25.43 -28.99
N THR A 387 18.80 -24.83 -29.71
CA THR A 387 20.04 -24.32 -29.11
C THR A 387 20.08 -22.80 -29.28
N THR A 388 20.39 -22.11 -28.19
CA THR A 388 20.53 -20.64 -28.15
C THR A 388 21.80 -20.20 -28.91
N GLY A 389 21.78 -19.01 -29.46
CA GLY A 389 22.96 -18.41 -30.13
C GLY A 389 24.11 -18.15 -29.16
N LEU A 390 25.31 -17.88 -29.74
CA LEU A 390 26.54 -17.68 -28.96
C LEU A 390 26.49 -16.53 -27.94
N ASN A 391 25.66 -15.51 -28.20
CA ASN A 391 25.49 -14.34 -27.32
C ASN A 391 24.01 -14.11 -26.96
N GLN A 392 23.22 -15.16 -26.98
CA GLN A 392 21.78 -15.05 -26.68
C GLN A 392 21.51 -15.31 -25.21
N TYR A 393 21.18 -14.25 -24.47
CA TYR A 393 20.85 -14.31 -23.05
C TYR A 393 19.36 -14.33 -22.77
N PHE A 394 18.52 -13.94 -23.74
CA PHE A 394 17.08 -13.95 -23.63
C PHE A 394 16.40 -14.61 -24.83
N LEU A 395 15.24 -15.20 -24.59
CA LEU A 395 14.24 -15.44 -25.60
C LEU A 395 13.26 -14.27 -25.54
N ASP A 396 13.31 -13.40 -26.55
CA ASP A 396 12.37 -12.29 -26.66
C ASP A 396 10.98 -12.88 -26.85
N ASN A 397 10.03 -12.45 -26.08
CA ASN A 397 8.62 -12.85 -26.19
C ASN A 397 8.42 -14.35 -26.46
N PHE A 398 7.90 -15.07 -25.51
CA PHE A 398 7.55 -16.48 -25.64
C PHE A 398 6.04 -16.60 -25.88
N TYR A 399 5.63 -17.09 -27.06
CA TYR A 399 4.23 -17.14 -27.46
C TYR A 399 3.72 -18.56 -27.65
N LEU A 400 2.52 -18.82 -27.13
CA LEU A 400 1.69 -19.96 -27.49
C LEU A 400 0.73 -19.50 -28.59
N ILE A 401 0.68 -20.17 -29.72
CA ILE A 401 0.03 -19.65 -30.92
C ILE A 401 -0.71 -20.71 -31.72
N LEU A 402 -1.92 -20.38 -32.18
CA LEU A 402 -2.60 -21.03 -33.29
C LEU A 402 -2.23 -20.24 -34.55
N GLU A 403 -1.41 -20.83 -35.40
CA GLU A 403 -0.82 -20.17 -36.55
C GLU A 403 -1.45 -20.66 -37.85
N ASN A 404 -1.85 -19.76 -38.75
CA ASN A 404 -2.43 -20.01 -40.05
C ASN A 404 -3.66 -20.95 -40.06
N THR A 405 -4.48 -20.88 -38.99
CA THR A 405 -5.69 -21.71 -38.82
C THR A 405 -6.94 -21.06 -39.40
N THR A 406 -7.92 -21.87 -39.73
CA THR A 406 -9.25 -21.46 -40.18
C THR A 406 -10.36 -21.86 -39.21
N GLY A 407 -10.02 -22.58 -38.17
CA GLY A 407 -10.97 -23.00 -37.14
C GLY A 407 -10.30 -23.96 -36.13
N GLY A 408 -11.02 -24.24 -35.05
CA GLY A 408 -10.64 -25.19 -34.00
C GLY A 408 -10.06 -24.56 -32.73
N ASP A 409 -9.86 -25.42 -31.77
CA ASP A 409 -9.39 -25.05 -30.43
C ASP A 409 -8.09 -25.76 -30.08
N ALA A 410 -7.20 -25.05 -29.36
CA ALA A 410 -6.07 -25.65 -28.66
C ALA A 410 -6.18 -25.37 -27.16
N TYR A 411 -6.08 -26.41 -26.36
CA TYR A 411 -6.02 -26.34 -24.91
C TYR A 411 -4.61 -26.64 -24.43
N VAL A 412 -4.05 -25.73 -23.64
CA VAL A 412 -2.67 -25.83 -23.13
C VAL A 412 -2.71 -25.83 -21.61
N ASP A 413 -1.96 -26.69 -21.00
CA ASP A 413 -1.86 -26.77 -19.54
C ASP A 413 -0.43 -26.55 -19.06
N GLU A 414 0.43 -27.53 -19.12
CA GLU A 414 1.82 -27.41 -18.67
C GLU A 414 2.74 -27.02 -19.81
N VAL A 415 3.57 -26.01 -19.59
CA VAL A 415 4.65 -25.59 -20.49
C VAL A 415 5.96 -25.61 -19.70
N SER A 416 6.92 -26.41 -20.13
CA SER A 416 8.18 -26.57 -19.42
C SER A 416 9.35 -26.35 -20.36
N LEU A 417 10.35 -25.60 -19.93
CA LEU A 417 11.58 -25.32 -20.64
C LEU A 417 12.78 -25.63 -19.73
N ARG A 418 13.60 -26.64 -20.10
CA ARG A 418 14.72 -27.08 -19.28
C ARG A 418 15.98 -27.24 -20.10
N GLU A 419 17.16 -26.96 -19.51
CA GLU A 419 18.44 -27.33 -20.14
C GLU A 419 18.51 -28.82 -20.37
N LEU A 420 18.96 -29.20 -21.57
CA LEU A 420 19.42 -30.58 -21.83
C LEU A 420 20.83 -30.75 -21.26
N ARG A 421 20.96 -31.61 -20.24
CA ARG A 421 22.24 -32.02 -19.67
C ARG A 421 22.47 -33.50 -19.94
N ASN A 422 23.55 -33.83 -20.65
CA ASN A 422 23.83 -35.19 -21.05
C ASN A 422 22.67 -35.88 -21.81
N GLY A 423 21.95 -35.12 -22.64
CA GLY A 423 20.82 -35.60 -23.44
C GLY A 423 19.49 -35.75 -22.69
N ALA A 424 19.43 -35.40 -21.40
CA ALA A 424 18.20 -35.42 -20.59
C ALA A 424 17.82 -34.01 -20.11
N PRO A 425 16.51 -33.66 -20.01
CA PRO A 425 16.03 -32.36 -19.53
C PRO A 425 16.10 -32.26 -18.00
N THR A 426 17.33 -32.35 -17.46
CA THR A 426 17.59 -32.34 -16.00
C THR A 426 18.01 -30.97 -15.46
N GLY A 427 18.07 -29.95 -16.30
CA GLY A 427 18.27 -28.57 -15.85
C GLY A 427 17.07 -28.02 -15.08
N PRO A 428 17.21 -26.86 -14.39
CA PRO A 428 16.11 -26.24 -13.69
C PRO A 428 14.97 -25.83 -14.65
N GLU A 429 13.79 -25.65 -14.13
CA GLU A 429 12.68 -25.08 -14.88
C GLU A 429 12.95 -23.58 -15.14
N ILE A 430 12.95 -23.18 -16.41
CA ILE A 430 13.28 -21.81 -16.83
C ILE A 430 12.04 -20.92 -16.84
N LEU A 431 10.89 -21.48 -17.15
CA LEU A 431 9.65 -20.72 -17.22
C LEU A 431 9.06 -20.49 -15.83
N ARG A 432 8.92 -19.24 -15.46
CA ARG A 432 8.35 -18.88 -14.16
C ARG A 432 6.84 -19.16 -14.05
N LYS A 433 6.15 -19.29 -15.18
CA LYS A 433 4.71 -19.57 -15.25
C LYS A 433 4.52 -20.81 -16.13
N ASN A 434 4.75 -21.97 -15.57
CA ASN A 434 4.64 -23.21 -16.30
C ASN A 434 3.27 -23.90 -16.24
N ARG A 435 2.32 -23.31 -15.49
CA ARG A 435 0.94 -23.79 -15.33
C ARG A 435 -0.05 -22.64 -15.45
N PHE A 436 -1.26 -22.95 -15.91
CA PHE A 436 -2.37 -22.00 -15.99
C PHE A 436 -3.31 -22.12 -14.80
N ALA A 437 -2.75 -22.31 -13.63
CA ALA A 437 -3.51 -22.45 -12.40
C ALA A 437 -3.63 -21.10 -11.70
N TYR A 438 -4.87 -20.58 -11.53
CA TYR A 438 -5.10 -19.30 -10.89
C TYR A 438 -4.78 -19.35 -9.42
N HIS A 439 -3.81 -18.51 -9.00
CA HIS A 439 -3.44 -18.33 -7.59
C HIS A 439 -3.16 -19.64 -6.83
N LEU A 440 -2.84 -20.72 -7.56
CA LEU A 440 -2.58 -22.03 -6.99
C LEU A 440 -1.08 -22.30 -6.77
N TYR A 441 -0.21 -21.34 -7.06
CA TYR A 441 1.24 -21.42 -6.80
C TYR A 441 1.82 -20.02 -6.56
N PHE A 442 3.05 -19.98 -6.03
CA PHE A 442 3.79 -18.73 -5.85
C PHE A 442 4.93 -18.64 -6.85
N ASP A 443 4.97 -17.53 -7.61
CA ASP A 443 6.00 -17.27 -8.62
C ASP A 443 7.35 -17.03 -7.93
N GLN A 444 8.32 -17.88 -8.22
CA GLN A 444 9.58 -17.89 -7.50
C GLN A 444 10.53 -16.77 -7.91
N GLN A 445 10.47 -16.29 -9.15
CA GLN A 445 11.29 -15.17 -9.59
C GLN A 445 10.89 -13.84 -8.94
N PRO A 446 9.63 -13.38 -8.99
CA PRO A 446 9.17 -12.24 -8.20
C PRO A 446 9.42 -12.38 -6.70
N SER A 447 9.22 -13.58 -6.17
CA SER A 447 9.49 -13.83 -4.75
C SER A 447 10.97 -13.67 -4.39
N TRP A 448 11.88 -14.08 -5.28
CA TRP A 448 13.32 -13.88 -5.10
C TRP A 448 13.70 -12.39 -5.20
N GLN A 449 13.06 -11.65 -6.10
CA GLN A 449 13.28 -10.19 -6.22
C GLN A 449 12.82 -9.44 -4.96
N TRP A 450 11.73 -9.86 -4.35
CA TRP A 450 11.31 -9.36 -3.02
C TRP A 450 12.29 -9.78 -1.91
N ASP A 451 12.83 -11.00 -1.92
CA ASP A 451 13.88 -11.40 -0.97
C ASP A 451 15.09 -10.46 -1.06
N TYR A 452 15.51 -10.15 -2.28
CA TYR A 452 16.61 -9.23 -2.54
C TYR A 452 16.31 -7.82 -2.02
N LEU A 453 15.12 -7.31 -2.33
CA LEU A 453 14.69 -5.98 -1.90
C LEU A 453 14.67 -5.85 -0.38
N PHE A 454 14.05 -6.79 0.34
CA PHE A 454 14.01 -6.74 1.82
C PHE A 454 15.42 -6.83 2.42
N GLN A 455 16.27 -7.67 1.88
CA GLN A 455 17.66 -7.75 2.34
C GLN A 455 18.41 -6.42 2.14
N ARG A 456 18.23 -5.77 0.99
CA ARG A 456 18.86 -4.47 0.70
C ARG A 456 18.25 -3.34 1.53
N ALA A 457 16.94 -3.38 1.78
CA ALA A 457 16.26 -2.43 2.63
C ALA A 457 16.75 -2.49 4.08
N GLU A 458 16.97 -3.69 4.65
CA GLU A 458 17.60 -3.85 5.97
C GLU A 458 18.99 -3.21 6.04
N GLN A 459 19.80 -3.38 4.98
CA GLN A 459 21.14 -2.78 4.90
C GLN A 459 21.10 -1.25 4.71
N GLY A 460 20.04 -0.75 4.13
CA GLY A 460 19.77 0.67 3.89
C GLY A 460 19.04 1.37 5.02
N GLU A 461 18.58 0.64 6.04
CA GLU A 461 17.75 1.15 7.15
C GLU A 461 16.40 1.73 6.64
N VAL A 462 15.89 1.18 5.56
CA VAL A 462 14.59 1.53 4.98
C VAL A 462 13.58 0.47 5.36
N THR A 463 12.45 0.88 5.90
CA THR A 463 11.32 0.00 6.15
C THR A 463 10.30 0.12 5.03
N ILE A 464 9.68 -0.99 4.70
CA ILE A 464 8.73 -1.11 3.60
C ILE A 464 7.37 -1.49 4.18
N ARG A 465 6.32 -0.81 3.73
CA ARG A 465 4.94 -1.23 3.87
C ARG A 465 4.50 -1.87 2.55
N PRO A 466 4.59 -3.21 2.41
CA PRO A 466 4.10 -3.86 1.21
C PRO A 466 2.58 -3.87 1.20
N VAL A 467 2.01 -3.43 0.08
CA VAL A 467 0.59 -3.56 -0.22
C VAL A 467 0.37 -4.90 -0.90
N VAL A 468 -0.37 -5.79 -0.25
CA VAL A 468 -0.48 -7.20 -0.65
C VAL A 468 -1.37 -7.36 -1.88
N LEU A 469 -2.45 -6.58 -1.95
CA LEU A 469 -3.45 -6.65 -3.03
C LEU A 469 -3.87 -5.25 -3.49
N GLU A 470 -4.43 -5.18 -4.69
CA GLU A 470 -5.06 -3.98 -5.25
C GLU A 470 -6.58 -4.15 -5.29
N LYS A 471 -7.34 -3.07 -5.13
CA LYS A 471 -8.81 -3.08 -5.24
C LYS A 471 -9.36 -3.68 -6.53
N ASN A 472 -8.57 -3.65 -7.57
CA ASN A 472 -8.89 -4.23 -8.87
C ASN A 472 -8.19 -5.58 -9.09
N ASP A 473 -7.65 -6.20 -8.03
CA ASP A 473 -7.05 -7.53 -8.17
C ASP A 473 -8.12 -8.53 -8.59
N TRP A 474 -7.84 -9.21 -9.65
CA TRP A 474 -8.82 -10.00 -10.38
C TRP A 474 -8.99 -11.44 -9.93
N ILE A 475 -8.37 -11.84 -8.81
CA ILE A 475 -8.75 -13.09 -8.15
C ILE A 475 -10.27 -13.10 -7.86
N ALA A 476 -10.80 -11.93 -7.53
CA ALA A 476 -12.22 -11.72 -7.32
C ALA A 476 -13.09 -12.01 -8.56
N ASN A 477 -12.51 -11.88 -9.74
CA ASN A 477 -13.23 -11.95 -11.01
C ASN A 477 -13.26 -13.36 -11.63
N HIS A 478 -12.57 -14.34 -11.02
CA HIS A 478 -12.34 -15.64 -11.63
C HIS A 478 -12.82 -16.82 -10.83
N LEU A 479 -12.85 -16.68 -9.52
CA LEU A 479 -13.35 -17.71 -8.62
C LEU A 479 -14.41 -17.11 -7.69
N ASP A 480 -15.55 -17.76 -7.54
CA ASP A 480 -16.50 -17.41 -6.49
C ASP A 480 -15.99 -17.85 -5.11
N ALA A 481 -16.76 -17.54 -4.06
CA ALA A 481 -16.42 -17.90 -2.69
C ALA A 481 -16.29 -19.42 -2.47
N ASN A 482 -16.79 -20.24 -3.36
CA ASN A 482 -16.68 -21.70 -3.32
C ASN A 482 -15.60 -22.24 -4.26
N GLY A 483 -14.83 -21.35 -4.92
CA GLY A 483 -13.80 -21.72 -5.87
C GLY A 483 -14.32 -22.13 -7.25
N ASN A 484 -15.60 -21.86 -7.56
CA ASN A 484 -16.11 -22.12 -8.88
C ASN A 484 -15.71 -21.01 -9.85
N PRO A 485 -15.50 -21.36 -11.14
CA PRO A 485 -15.23 -20.36 -12.16
C PRO A 485 -16.39 -19.38 -12.29
N VAL A 486 -16.05 -18.10 -12.36
CA VAL A 486 -16.99 -17.01 -12.67
C VAL A 486 -16.66 -16.41 -14.01
N GLY A 487 -17.69 -16.15 -14.80
CA GLY A 487 -17.53 -15.49 -16.10
C GLY A 487 -17.32 -13.99 -15.94
N GLY A 488 -16.50 -13.43 -16.83
CA GLY A 488 -16.32 -11.99 -16.94
C GLY A 488 -15.06 -11.46 -16.24
N TYR A 489 -14.33 -10.66 -16.98
CA TYR A 489 -13.03 -10.09 -16.56
C TYR A 489 -13.19 -8.95 -15.54
N TYR A 490 -14.32 -8.23 -15.60
CA TYR A 490 -14.62 -7.08 -14.76
C TYR A 490 -15.87 -7.28 -13.90
N ASP A 491 -16.13 -8.50 -13.50
CA ASP A 491 -17.21 -8.73 -12.55
C ASP A 491 -16.76 -8.25 -11.16
N LEU A 492 -16.99 -6.99 -10.90
CA LEU A 492 -16.71 -6.28 -9.64
C LEU A 492 -17.72 -6.67 -8.53
N ASP A 493 -18.22 -7.89 -8.54
CA ASP A 493 -18.98 -8.38 -7.39
C ASP A 493 -18.06 -8.55 -6.20
N ASN A 494 -17.96 -7.50 -5.40
CA ASN A 494 -17.12 -7.41 -4.20
C ASN A 494 -17.36 -8.54 -3.21
N ASN A 495 -18.51 -9.21 -3.26
CA ASN A 495 -18.79 -10.36 -2.40
C ASN A 495 -17.90 -11.57 -2.68
N ARG A 496 -17.37 -11.69 -3.88
CA ARG A 496 -16.52 -12.82 -4.28
C ARG A 496 -15.09 -12.63 -3.77
N PHE A 497 -14.56 -11.42 -3.87
CA PHE A 497 -13.24 -11.09 -3.34
C PHE A 497 -13.21 -11.19 -1.81
N TYR A 498 -14.20 -10.60 -1.15
CA TYR A 498 -14.32 -10.58 0.31
C TYR A 498 -14.99 -11.84 0.85
N ALA A 499 -14.53 -12.98 0.38
CA ALA A 499 -15.13 -14.27 0.65
C ALA A 499 -15.30 -14.60 2.13
N ALA A 500 -16.42 -15.23 2.45
CA ALA A 500 -16.73 -15.69 3.80
C ALA A 500 -15.69 -16.74 4.29
N PRO A 501 -15.54 -16.91 5.58
CA PRO A 501 -14.74 -18.01 6.14
C PRO A 501 -15.11 -19.37 5.55
N ASN A 502 -14.15 -20.28 5.41
CA ASN A 502 -14.33 -21.64 4.87
C ASN A 502 -14.74 -21.72 3.40
N THR A 503 -14.52 -20.68 2.61
CA THR A 503 -14.65 -20.71 1.16
C THR A 503 -13.29 -20.90 0.48
N ALA A 504 -13.28 -21.35 -0.77
CA ALA A 504 -12.06 -21.58 -1.54
C ALA A 504 -11.24 -20.28 -1.69
N VAL A 505 -11.88 -19.17 -2.04
CA VAL A 505 -11.19 -17.88 -2.21
C VAL A 505 -10.56 -17.43 -0.88
N ARG A 506 -11.28 -17.54 0.25
CA ARG A 506 -10.70 -17.24 1.56
C ARG A 506 -9.50 -18.13 1.89
N ARG A 507 -9.59 -19.42 1.59
CA ARG A 507 -8.50 -20.38 1.84
C ARG A 507 -7.27 -20.06 0.99
N LEU A 508 -7.45 -19.66 -0.27
CA LEU A 508 -6.35 -19.21 -1.13
C LEU A 508 -5.66 -17.95 -0.57
N HIS A 509 -6.42 -16.99 -0.07
CA HIS A 509 -5.84 -15.83 0.64
C HIS A 509 -5.05 -16.24 1.88
N GLU A 510 -5.58 -17.12 2.71
CA GLU A 510 -4.88 -17.62 3.91
C GLU A 510 -3.58 -18.35 3.55
N TYR A 511 -3.54 -19.08 2.43
CA TYR A 511 -2.31 -19.71 1.93
C TYR A 511 -1.29 -18.66 1.50
N PHE A 512 -1.72 -17.59 0.85
CA PHE A 512 -0.84 -16.47 0.49
C PHE A 512 -0.36 -15.73 1.76
N TRP A 513 -1.22 -15.44 2.72
CA TRP A 513 -0.82 -14.80 3.98
C TRP A 513 0.21 -15.65 4.74
N ARG A 514 0.02 -16.97 4.78
CA ARG A 514 1.00 -17.89 5.32
C ARG A 514 2.34 -17.81 4.58
N TYR A 515 2.31 -17.68 3.25
CA TYR A 515 3.51 -17.52 2.43
C TYR A 515 4.26 -16.22 2.71
N LEU A 516 3.55 -15.10 2.90
CA LEU A 516 4.13 -13.82 3.32
C LEU A 516 4.93 -13.98 4.62
N ILE A 517 4.31 -14.59 5.63
CA ILE A 517 4.93 -14.87 6.94
C ILE A 517 6.15 -15.78 6.77
N ALA A 518 5.99 -16.88 6.02
CA ALA A 518 7.03 -17.89 5.82
C ALA A 518 8.29 -17.29 5.21
N ARG A 519 8.12 -16.43 4.20
CA ARG A 519 9.23 -15.96 3.38
C ARG A 519 9.84 -14.66 3.88
N TRP A 520 9.01 -13.71 4.32
CA TRP A 520 9.46 -12.35 4.67
C TRP A 520 9.13 -11.92 6.10
N GLY A 521 8.32 -12.67 6.84
CA GLY A 521 7.98 -12.35 8.23
C GLY A 521 9.17 -12.31 9.19
N TYR A 522 10.35 -12.75 8.80
CA TYR A 522 11.58 -12.59 9.58
C TYR A 522 12.19 -11.18 9.48
N SER A 523 11.80 -10.40 8.47
CA SER A 523 12.53 -9.20 8.08
C SER A 523 12.12 -7.98 8.87
N ARG A 524 13.10 -7.32 9.46
CA ARG A 524 12.96 -6.01 10.13
C ARG A 524 12.65 -4.87 9.14
N ALA A 525 12.87 -5.10 7.84
CA ALA A 525 12.50 -4.14 6.81
C ALA A 525 11.00 -4.12 6.54
N VAL A 526 10.22 -5.09 6.99
CA VAL A 526 8.76 -5.01 6.96
C VAL A 526 8.29 -4.10 8.08
N HIS A 527 7.73 -2.92 7.73
CA HIS A 527 7.07 -2.03 8.69
C HIS A 527 5.72 -2.62 9.12
N SER A 528 4.92 -2.97 8.16
CA SER A 528 3.57 -3.51 8.35
C SER A 528 3.07 -4.10 7.05
N TRP A 529 2.08 -4.98 7.13
CA TRP A 529 1.37 -5.51 5.99
C TRP A 529 0.10 -4.69 5.73
N GLU A 530 -0.05 -4.17 4.52
CA GLU A 530 -1.30 -3.55 4.07
C GLU A 530 -2.07 -4.57 3.23
N LEU A 531 -3.28 -4.96 3.68
CA LEU A 531 -4.05 -5.97 2.98
C LEU A 531 -4.33 -5.57 1.54
N MET A 532 -4.82 -4.36 1.34
CA MET A 532 -5.32 -3.92 0.05
C MET A 532 -5.18 -2.41 -0.09
N ASN A 533 -4.78 -1.99 -1.30
CA ASN A 533 -4.88 -0.60 -1.69
C ASN A 533 -6.33 -0.22 -1.95
N GLU A 534 -6.82 0.77 -1.22
CA GLU A 534 -8.11 1.42 -1.43
C GLU A 534 -9.29 0.45 -1.61
N GLY A 535 -9.44 -0.47 -0.67
CA GLY A 535 -10.58 -1.40 -0.66
C GLY A 535 -11.93 -0.68 -0.61
N ASP A 536 -12.96 -1.33 -1.15
CA ASP A 536 -14.30 -0.77 -1.20
C ASP A 536 -14.97 -0.79 0.18
N PRO A 537 -15.37 0.37 0.72
CA PRO A 537 -16.02 0.44 2.03
C PRO A 537 -17.53 0.15 1.98
N TYR A 538 -18.16 0.12 0.79
CA TYR A 538 -19.61 0.28 0.66
C TYR A 538 -20.47 -0.85 1.25
N ASN A 539 -19.96 -2.08 1.32
CA ASN A 539 -20.75 -3.22 1.80
C ASN A 539 -20.26 -3.82 3.12
N GLY A 540 -19.21 -3.29 3.73
CA GLY A 540 -18.63 -3.79 4.98
C GLY A 540 -17.84 -5.10 4.85
N ASN A 541 -17.83 -5.76 3.70
CA ASN A 541 -17.10 -7.00 3.50
C ASN A 541 -15.58 -6.77 3.56
N HIS A 542 -15.13 -5.61 3.10
CA HIS A 542 -13.73 -5.21 3.25
C HIS A 542 -13.31 -5.13 4.72
N TYR A 543 -14.17 -4.61 5.59
CA TYR A 543 -13.90 -4.53 7.02
C TYR A 543 -13.68 -5.91 7.63
N ALA A 544 -14.57 -6.86 7.33
CA ALA A 544 -14.46 -8.22 7.81
C ALA A 544 -13.21 -8.95 7.26
N MET A 545 -12.85 -8.68 6.00
CA MET A 545 -11.66 -9.26 5.38
C MET A 545 -10.37 -8.69 5.99
N ALA A 546 -10.31 -7.38 6.22
CA ALA A 546 -9.16 -6.73 6.83
C ALA A 546 -8.96 -7.17 8.29
N ASP A 547 -10.06 -7.30 9.04
CA ASP A 547 -10.02 -7.85 10.41
C ASP A 547 -9.54 -9.30 10.42
N ALA A 548 -10.03 -10.13 9.50
CA ALA A 548 -9.60 -11.52 9.38
C ALA A 548 -8.12 -11.65 9.00
N PHE A 549 -7.65 -10.81 8.09
CA PHE A 549 -6.23 -10.73 7.74
C PHE A 549 -5.37 -10.38 8.96
N GLY A 550 -5.74 -9.33 9.69
CA GLY A 550 -5.01 -8.92 10.88
C GLY A 550 -4.99 -9.98 11.97
N ARG A 551 -6.12 -10.67 12.20
CA ARG A 551 -6.18 -11.79 13.15
C ARG A 551 -5.29 -12.93 12.71
N PHE A 552 -5.35 -13.32 11.43
CA PHE A 552 -4.50 -14.38 10.88
C PHE A 552 -3.02 -14.06 11.07
N MET A 553 -2.60 -12.83 10.73
CA MET A 553 -1.21 -12.40 10.89
C MET A 553 -0.78 -12.40 12.35
N ARG A 554 -1.62 -11.90 13.26
CA ARG A 554 -1.34 -11.89 14.70
C ARG A 554 -1.19 -13.29 15.30
N GLU A 555 -1.95 -14.26 14.80
CA GLU A 555 -1.92 -15.63 15.28
C GLU A 555 -0.76 -16.45 14.70
N ASN A 556 -0.34 -16.14 13.47
CA ASN A 556 0.60 -16.98 12.72
C ASN A 556 1.98 -16.34 12.50
N ASP A 557 2.12 -15.00 12.62
CA ASP A 557 3.41 -14.31 12.51
C ASP A 557 4.11 -14.24 13.87
N PRO A 558 5.22 -14.98 14.07
CA PRO A 558 5.95 -14.97 15.34
C PRO A 558 6.54 -13.59 15.69
N HIS A 559 6.75 -12.75 14.70
CA HIS A 559 7.33 -11.41 14.86
C HIS A 559 6.28 -10.32 15.05
N ARG A 560 4.99 -10.66 14.80
CA ARG A 560 3.83 -9.79 15.01
C ARG A 560 3.96 -8.45 14.30
N HIS A 561 4.31 -8.49 13.02
CA HIS A 561 4.28 -7.29 12.20
C HIS A 561 2.90 -6.64 12.23
N LEU A 562 2.91 -5.32 12.20
CA LEU A 562 1.69 -4.53 12.16
C LEU A 562 0.88 -4.79 10.90
N VAL A 563 -0.44 -4.61 10.99
CA VAL A 563 -1.37 -4.76 9.88
C VAL A 563 -2.22 -3.52 9.71
N THR A 564 -2.41 -3.11 8.46
CA THR A 564 -3.34 -2.05 8.07
C THR A 564 -4.06 -2.38 6.77
N THR A 565 -4.91 -1.50 6.33
CA THR A 565 -5.54 -1.44 5.01
C THR A 565 -5.89 0.00 4.70
N SER A 566 -6.24 0.31 3.46
CA SER A 566 -6.73 1.63 3.08
C SER A 566 -8.09 1.55 2.37
N HIS A 567 -8.76 2.67 2.22
CA HIS A 567 -10.11 2.76 1.67
C HIS A 567 -10.19 3.76 0.52
N TRP A 568 -10.97 3.40 -0.49
CA TRP A 568 -11.29 4.29 -1.60
C TRP A 568 -12.31 5.34 -1.15
N HIS A 569 -11.99 6.61 -1.37
CA HIS A 569 -12.90 7.76 -1.17
C HIS A 569 -13.52 7.91 0.21
N SER A 570 -13.15 7.16 1.22
CA SER A 570 -13.71 7.30 2.55
C SER A 570 -12.70 7.05 3.65
N PHE A 571 -13.06 7.55 4.81
CA PHE A 571 -12.39 7.20 6.05
C PHE A 571 -13.44 6.65 7.02
N PRO A 572 -13.70 5.33 7.00
CA PRO A 572 -14.75 4.70 7.80
C PRO A 572 -14.35 4.61 9.28
N GLN A 573 -14.42 5.71 9.96
CA GLN A 573 -13.88 5.81 11.31
C GLN A 573 -14.72 5.07 12.34
N ALA A 574 -16.02 5.39 12.45
CA ALA A 574 -16.90 4.75 13.43
C ALA A 574 -17.28 3.33 13.03
N GLU A 575 -17.39 3.11 11.73
CA GLU A 575 -17.76 1.84 11.12
C GLU A 575 -16.65 0.81 11.18
N PHE A 576 -15.38 1.24 11.11
CA PHE A 576 -14.23 0.34 11.02
C PHE A 576 -13.10 0.66 12.00
N TRP A 577 -12.40 1.80 11.83
CA TRP A 577 -11.15 2.08 12.56
C TRP A 577 -11.33 2.15 14.07
N ALA A 578 -12.43 2.75 14.54
CA ALA A 578 -12.79 2.84 15.95
C ALA A 578 -13.80 1.75 16.39
N ASN A 579 -14.22 0.86 15.50
CA ASN A 579 -15.18 -0.19 15.83
C ASN A 579 -14.46 -1.38 16.48
N PRO A 580 -14.82 -1.73 17.74
CA PRO A 580 -14.19 -2.83 18.47
C PRO A 580 -14.42 -4.19 17.83
N GLN A 581 -15.40 -4.34 16.96
CA GLN A 581 -15.66 -5.56 16.20
C GLN A 581 -14.48 -5.91 15.28
N TYR A 582 -13.78 -4.88 14.77
CA TYR A 582 -12.67 -5.03 13.82
C TYR A 582 -11.32 -4.73 14.50
N SER A 583 -10.95 -5.57 15.46
CA SER A 583 -9.74 -5.40 16.27
C SER A 583 -8.47 -5.99 15.64
N GLY A 584 -8.59 -6.63 14.48
CA GLY A 584 -7.46 -7.25 13.77
C GLY A 584 -6.47 -6.24 13.20
N VAL A 585 -6.91 -5.02 12.88
CA VAL A 585 -6.10 -3.97 12.28
C VAL A 585 -5.46 -3.08 13.34
N ASP A 586 -4.16 -2.89 13.25
CA ASP A 586 -3.37 -2.27 14.31
C ASP A 586 -3.40 -0.73 14.26
N TYR A 587 -3.44 -0.13 13.08
CA TYR A 587 -3.42 1.31 12.91
C TYR A 587 -4.24 1.75 11.69
N ALA A 588 -4.64 3.02 11.67
CA ALA A 588 -5.44 3.58 10.58
C ALA A 588 -4.57 4.16 9.46
N ASP A 589 -5.04 4.02 8.23
CA ASP A 589 -4.41 4.62 7.06
C ASP A 589 -5.42 5.49 6.29
N VAL A 590 -4.98 6.69 5.90
CA VAL A 590 -5.81 7.68 5.22
C VAL A 590 -5.18 8.06 3.89
N HIS A 591 -5.98 8.13 2.84
CA HIS A 591 -5.59 8.67 1.54
C HIS A 591 -6.21 10.04 1.35
N GLU A 592 -5.38 11.06 1.16
CA GLU A 592 -5.83 12.44 1.01
C GLU A 592 -5.06 13.18 -0.07
N TYR A 593 -5.80 13.68 -1.03
CA TYR A 593 -5.27 14.47 -2.14
C TYR A 593 -5.79 15.91 -2.08
N ALA A 594 -4.90 16.87 -2.20
CA ALA A 594 -5.25 18.29 -2.14
C ALA A 594 -5.90 18.82 -3.42
N CYS A 595 -6.45 17.97 -4.27
CA CYS A 595 -7.05 18.38 -5.54
C CYS A 595 -8.29 17.56 -5.93
N CYS A 596 -8.87 18.03 -6.91
CA CYS A 596 -9.90 17.61 -7.85
C CYS A 596 -10.55 16.25 -7.58
N GLY A 597 -11.71 16.25 -6.99
CA GLY A 597 -12.48 15.04 -6.73
C GLY A 597 -12.23 14.46 -5.34
N ASN A 598 -11.11 14.73 -4.71
CA ASN A 598 -10.95 14.44 -3.30
C ASN A 598 -11.72 15.47 -2.46
N ARG A 599 -12.52 15.00 -1.55
CA ARG A 599 -13.45 15.81 -0.74
C ARG A 599 -12.75 16.76 0.21
N TYR A 600 -11.53 16.49 0.55
CA TYR A 600 -10.68 17.34 1.36
C TYR A 600 -10.26 18.60 0.59
N ALA A 601 -9.82 18.38 -0.62
CA ALA A 601 -9.50 19.49 -1.53
C ALA A 601 -10.74 19.99 -2.27
N GLY A 602 -11.77 19.17 -2.44
CA GLY A 602 -13.08 19.61 -2.93
C GLY A 602 -13.65 20.74 -2.10
N TRP A 603 -13.32 20.83 -0.83
CA TRP A 603 -13.65 21.97 -0.02
C TRP A 603 -12.92 23.24 -0.47
N ALA A 604 -11.61 23.18 -0.60
CA ALA A 604 -10.84 24.30 -1.12
C ALA A 604 -11.20 24.57 -2.59
N GLN A 605 -11.44 23.55 -3.42
CA GLN A 605 -11.73 23.72 -4.84
C GLN A 605 -13.17 24.09 -5.16
N ASN A 606 -14.16 23.45 -4.56
CA ASN A 606 -15.56 23.78 -4.81
C ASN A 606 -15.88 25.18 -4.30
N ILE A 607 -15.10 25.66 -3.38
CA ILE A 607 -15.21 27.00 -2.84
C ILE A 607 -14.33 27.97 -3.61
N ALA A 608 -13.13 27.57 -4.03
CA ALA A 608 -12.20 28.38 -4.82
C ALA A 608 -12.56 28.45 -6.30
N ARG A 609 -13.19 27.42 -6.86
CA ARG A 609 -13.74 27.47 -8.21
C ARG A 609 -15.01 28.33 -8.23
N PRO A 610 -15.22 28.98 -9.19
CA PRO A 610 -14.61 29.98 -10.06
C PRO A 610 -14.51 31.34 -9.39
N LEU A 611 -14.73 31.44 -8.11
CA LEU A 611 -15.02 32.69 -7.39
C LEU A 611 -13.83 33.28 -6.64
N ALA A 612 -12.89 32.45 -6.20
CA ALA A 612 -11.72 32.90 -5.45
C ALA A 612 -10.62 33.51 -6.33
N PHE A 613 -10.65 33.24 -7.62
CA PHE A 613 -9.69 33.78 -8.59
C PHE A 613 -10.06 35.15 -9.20
N GLU A 614 -11.18 35.72 -8.84
CA GLU A 614 -11.48 37.10 -9.19
C GLU A 614 -10.68 38.03 -8.27
N ASN A 615 -9.44 38.32 -8.59
CA ASN A 615 -8.57 39.44 -8.15
C ASN A 615 -9.03 40.25 -6.90
N ARG A 616 -9.67 39.61 -5.90
CA ARG A 616 -10.07 40.23 -4.67
C ARG A 616 -9.23 39.76 -3.51
N PRO A 617 -8.75 40.67 -2.67
CA PRO A 617 -7.82 40.28 -1.61
C PRO A 617 -8.50 39.33 -0.63
N ALA A 618 -7.85 38.20 -0.43
CA ALA A 618 -8.04 37.37 0.73
C ALA A 618 -7.80 38.14 2.02
N TYR A 619 -8.30 37.64 3.12
CA TYR A 619 -7.82 38.09 4.40
C TYR A 619 -6.38 37.65 4.57
N VAL A 620 -5.48 38.54 4.30
CA VAL A 620 -4.09 38.47 4.78
C VAL A 620 -3.78 39.88 5.22
N VAL A 621 -3.15 40.05 6.34
CA VAL A 621 -2.54 41.33 6.68
C VAL A 621 -1.46 41.61 5.64
N GLY A 622 -1.79 42.41 4.62
CA GLY A 622 -0.94 42.61 3.46
C GLY A 622 -1.47 42.10 2.11
N GLY A 623 -2.62 41.43 2.07
CA GLY A 623 -3.44 41.27 0.86
C GLY A 623 -3.04 40.19 -0.13
N GLN A 624 -2.50 39.06 0.29
CA GLN A 624 -2.24 37.95 -0.63
C GLN A 624 -2.66 36.60 0.00
N GLY A 625 -3.22 35.72 -0.81
CA GLY A 625 -3.83 34.46 -0.43
C GLY A 625 -5.24 34.38 -1.02
N HIS A 626 -5.99 33.35 -0.63
CA HIS A 626 -7.33 33.09 -1.14
C HIS A 626 -8.33 33.07 0.00
N SER A 627 -9.50 33.63 -0.23
CA SER A 627 -10.67 33.52 0.63
C SER A 627 -11.84 32.95 -0.14
N VAL A 628 -12.78 32.35 0.56
CA VAL A 628 -14.01 31.84 -0.04
C VAL A 628 -15.01 32.95 -0.22
N ARG A 629 -15.51 33.13 -1.45
CA ARG A 629 -16.58 34.09 -1.75
C ARG A 629 -17.93 33.39 -1.80
N ILE A 630 -18.86 33.85 -0.99
CA ILE A 630 -20.25 33.40 -0.98
C ILE A 630 -21.12 34.50 -1.56
N PRO A 631 -21.80 34.26 -2.70
CA PRO A 631 -22.78 35.23 -3.21
C PRO A 631 -24.05 35.20 -2.35
N GLY A 632 -24.60 36.37 -2.06
CA GLY A 632 -25.90 36.51 -1.44
C GLY A 632 -27.07 36.29 -2.42
N ALA A 633 -26.94 35.35 -3.36
CA ALA A 633 -27.97 35.07 -4.34
C ALA A 633 -29.04 34.14 -3.82
N THR A 634 -30.18 34.09 -4.50
CA THR A 634 -31.45 33.46 -4.11
C THR A 634 -31.45 31.93 -3.97
N GLN A 635 -30.35 31.25 -4.21
CA GLN A 635 -30.27 29.81 -4.09
C GLN A 635 -29.36 29.41 -2.92
N PHE A 636 -29.76 28.32 -2.27
CA PHE A 636 -29.04 27.69 -1.20
C PHE A 636 -27.71 27.10 -1.71
N ASN A 637 -26.62 27.78 -1.45
CA ASN A 637 -25.28 27.29 -1.80
C ASN A 637 -24.54 26.92 -0.52
N ASN A 638 -24.13 25.69 -0.40
CA ASN A 638 -23.15 25.28 0.57
C ASN A 638 -21.77 25.73 0.07
N ALA A 639 -21.21 26.71 0.68
CA ALA A 639 -19.85 27.11 0.48
C ALA A 639 -19.04 26.73 1.73
N GLY A 640 -17.91 26.08 1.54
CA GLY A 640 -17.05 25.76 2.66
C GLY A 640 -17.45 24.53 3.46
N SER A 641 -17.66 23.40 2.80
CA SER A 641 -17.82 22.15 3.53
C SER A 641 -16.46 21.55 3.93
N THR A 642 -16.35 21.10 5.17
CA THR A 642 -15.20 20.33 5.61
C THR A 642 -15.12 18.97 4.93
N PRO A 643 -13.95 18.34 4.94
CA PRO A 643 -13.84 16.94 4.61
C PRO A 643 -14.71 16.11 5.56
N ARG A 644 -15.28 15.03 5.05
CA ARG A 644 -16.22 14.18 5.80
C ARG A 644 -15.59 13.42 6.95
N HIS A 645 -14.32 13.26 6.92
CA HIS A 645 -13.56 12.54 7.92
C HIS A 645 -12.89 13.45 8.95
N LEU A 646 -13.39 14.66 9.12
CA LEU A 646 -13.00 15.45 10.28
C LEU A 646 -13.53 14.77 11.55
N ILE A 647 -12.60 14.35 12.38
CA ILE A 647 -12.89 13.53 13.55
C ILE A 647 -12.62 14.35 14.79
N ILE A 648 -13.57 14.37 15.71
CA ILE A 648 -13.44 15.07 16.98
C ILE A 648 -13.78 14.14 18.15
N ARG A 649 -13.13 14.38 19.28
CA ARG A 649 -13.38 13.72 20.55
C ARG A 649 -13.04 14.64 21.70
N GLY A 650 -13.80 14.55 22.74
CA GLY A 650 -13.59 15.32 23.98
C GLY A 650 -14.84 16.06 24.38
N ARG A 651 -15.34 15.70 25.56
CA ARG A 651 -16.52 16.32 26.17
C ARG A 651 -16.30 17.82 26.36
N GLY A 652 -17.26 18.60 25.99
CA GLY A 652 -17.26 20.07 26.15
C GLY A 652 -17.58 20.80 24.87
N GLU A 653 -17.39 22.10 24.90
CA GLU A 653 -17.71 22.98 23.78
C GLU A 653 -16.53 23.05 22.78
N TRP A 654 -16.82 22.72 21.54
CA TRP A 654 -15.93 22.91 20.42
C TRP A 654 -16.26 24.21 19.71
N VAL A 655 -15.27 25.07 19.50
CA VAL A 655 -15.47 26.41 18.95
C VAL A 655 -15.04 26.48 17.51
N ILE A 656 -15.94 26.88 16.62
CA ILE A 656 -15.63 27.17 15.21
C ILE A 656 -15.40 28.68 15.11
N ARG A 657 -14.17 29.06 14.77
CA ARG A 657 -13.77 30.46 14.62
C ARG A 657 -13.35 30.72 13.19
N TYR A 658 -13.73 31.89 12.65
CA TYR A 658 -13.39 32.26 11.29
C TYR A 658 -13.34 33.78 11.12
N ARG A 659 -12.72 34.21 10.01
CA ARG A 659 -12.73 35.61 9.58
C ARG A 659 -13.70 35.78 8.43
N MET A 660 -14.39 36.89 8.41
CA MET A 660 -15.28 37.24 7.31
C MET A 660 -15.25 38.73 6.97
N LYS A 661 -15.36 39.00 5.68
CA LYS A 661 -15.61 40.32 5.09
C LYS A 661 -16.92 40.26 4.31
N ALA A 662 -17.69 41.32 4.28
CA ALA A 662 -18.93 41.39 3.53
C ALA A 662 -19.08 42.72 2.75
N GLU A 663 -19.66 42.62 1.55
CA GLU A 663 -20.03 43.78 0.74
C GLU A 663 -21.50 43.65 0.32
N ASN A 664 -22.38 44.54 0.89
CA ASN A 664 -23.81 44.54 0.63
C ASN A 664 -24.46 43.14 0.75
N PHE A 665 -23.93 42.30 1.60
CA PHE A 665 -24.44 40.93 1.76
C PHE A 665 -25.78 40.98 2.46
N THR A 666 -26.77 40.33 1.86
CA THR A 666 -28.09 40.12 2.41
C THR A 666 -28.39 38.65 2.46
N GLY A 667 -28.55 38.09 3.66
CA GLY A 667 -28.86 36.70 3.88
C GLY A 667 -29.92 36.54 4.97
N ARG A 668 -30.53 35.38 5.03
CA ARG A 668 -31.45 34.99 6.12
C ARG A 668 -30.83 33.79 6.83
N CYS A 669 -30.84 33.85 8.14
CA CYS A 669 -30.29 32.77 8.94
C CYS A 669 -31.30 31.68 9.30
N GLU A 670 -32.55 32.04 9.51
CA GLU A 670 -33.62 31.19 9.97
C GLU A 670 -34.73 31.04 8.94
N PHE A 671 -35.26 29.81 8.80
CA PHE A 671 -36.31 29.50 7.84
C PHE A 671 -37.68 30.03 8.24
N ASP A 672 -37.99 30.09 9.55
CA ASP A 672 -39.33 30.24 10.06
C ASP A 672 -39.60 31.59 10.77
N ILE A 673 -38.60 32.43 10.93
CA ILE A 673 -38.76 33.77 11.54
C ILE A 673 -38.61 34.85 10.48
N PRO A 674 -39.63 35.70 10.28
CA PRO A 674 -39.51 36.76 9.33
C PRO A 674 -38.48 37.80 9.80
N HIS A 675 -37.40 37.95 9.04
CA HIS A 675 -36.62 39.17 8.91
C HIS A 675 -35.38 39.43 9.75
N THR A 676 -34.68 38.46 10.28
CA THR A 676 -33.32 38.77 10.72
C THR A 676 -32.37 38.70 9.56
N LEU A 677 -31.93 39.82 9.01
CA LEU A 677 -30.87 39.89 8.04
C LEU A 677 -29.58 39.54 8.75
N ALA A 678 -28.97 38.42 8.35
CA ALA A 678 -27.67 37.99 8.83
C ALA A 678 -26.71 37.71 7.69
N GLY A 679 -25.45 37.49 7.99
CA GLY A 679 -24.43 37.01 7.06
C GLY A 679 -24.65 35.52 6.72
N PRO A 680 -23.66 34.90 6.08
CA PRO A 680 -23.71 33.48 5.82
C PRO A 680 -23.95 32.70 7.13
N ARG A 681 -24.78 31.67 7.05
CA ARG A 681 -25.08 30.78 8.14
C ARG A 681 -23.94 29.77 8.30
N LEU A 682 -23.43 29.60 9.49
CA LEU A 682 -22.54 28.50 9.86
C LEU A 682 -23.38 27.29 10.20
N MET A 683 -23.09 26.16 9.56
CA MET A 683 -23.71 24.87 9.83
C MET A 683 -22.66 23.87 10.28
N TRP A 684 -23.01 23.04 11.25
CA TRP A 684 -22.24 21.87 11.62
C TRP A 684 -23.14 20.65 11.79
N ILE A 685 -22.62 19.46 11.47
CA ILE A 685 -23.33 18.18 11.58
C ILE A 685 -22.38 17.15 12.17
N LEU A 686 -22.81 16.44 13.20
CA LEU A 686 -22.09 15.30 13.77
C LEU A 686 -22.58 13.98 13.17
N ASP A 687 -21.67 13.01 13.10
CA ASP A 687 -21.94 11.61 12.74
C ASP A 687 -22.78 11.47 11.47
N HIS A 688 -22.49 12.34 10.54
CA HIS A 688 -23.14 12.32 9.26
C HIS A 688 -22.75 11.05 8.53
N GLY A 689 -23.72 10.23 8.14
CA GLY A 689 -23.49 9.00 7.36
C GLY A 689 -22.73 9.26 6.06
N GLU A 690 -22.10 8.25 5.53
CA GLU A 690 -21.37 8.32 4.28
C GLU A 690 -22.24 8.90 3.17
N SER A 691 -21.66 9.75 2.33
CA SER A 691 -22.38 10.23 1.16
C SER A 691 -22.40 9.18 0.07
N ASP A 692 -23.36 9.31 -0.80
CA ASP A 692 -23.34 8.63 -2.07
C ASP A 692 -22.06 8.96 -2.89
N SER A 693 -21.75 8.12 -3.85
CA SER A 693 -20.61 8.26 -4.76
C SER A 693 -20.55 9.60 -5.52
N ARG A 694 -21.58 10.44 -5.41
CA ARG A 694 -21.70 11.72 -6.09
C ARG A 694 -21.39 12.93 -5.20
N GLY A 695 -21.06 12.71 -3.93
CA GLY A 695 -20.74 13.81 -3.04
C GLY A 695 -21.95 14.50 -2.42
N SER A 696 -23.13 13.97 -2.59
CA SER A 696 -24.34 14.51 -1.94
C SER A 696 -24.31 14.22 -0.44
N VAL A 697 -24.46 15.24 0.35
CA VAL A 697 -24.60 15.12 1.80
C VAL A 697 -26.00 14.61 2.10
N VAL A 698 -26.11 13.39 2.59
CA VAL A 698 -27.38 12.87 3.11
C VAL A 698 -27.57 13.46 4.52
N PRO A 699 -28.63 14.21 4.78
CA PRO A 699 -28.86 14.71 6.12
C PRO A 699 -29.02 13.56 7.10
N PRO A 700 -28.56 13.71 8.35
CA PRO A 700 -28.75 12.70 9.37
C PRO A 700 -30.26 12.43 9.56
N PRO A 701 -30.64 11.22 9.92
CA PRO A 701 -32.05 10.84 10.06
C PRO A 701 -32.76 11.51 11.24
N SER A 702 -32.04 12.21 12.12
CA SER A 702 -32.62 12.92 13.29
C SER A 702 -32.15 14.38 13.35
N GLU A 703 -32.92 15.21 14.05
CA GLU A 703 -32.57 16.61 14.33
C GLU A 703 -31.44 16.76 15.34
N GLU A 704 -31.08 15.69 16.04
CA GLU A 704 -30.00 15.68 17.02
C GLU A 704 -28.64 15.61 16.31
N GLY A 705 -27.64 16.34 16.78
CA GLY A 705 -26.29 16.36 16.25
C GLY A 705 -26.08 17.34 15.09
N LYS A 706 -26.91 18.35 14.93
CA LYS A 706 -26.69 19.45 13.99
C LYS A 706 -26.94 20.80 14.60
N GLY A 707 -26.23 21.81 14.13
CA GLY A 707 -26.42 23.19 14.53
C GLY A 707 -26.38 24.15 13.35
N TRP A 708 -27.17 25.24 13.49
CA TRP A 708 -27.29 26.29 12.48
C TRP A 708 -27.08 27.62 13.18
N LEU A 709 -25.97 28.29 12.91
CA LEU A 709 -25.55 29.47 13.64
C LEU A 709 -25.52 30.71 12.75
N CYS A 710 -26.14 31.77 13.26
CA CYS A 710 -26.10 33.10 12.67
C CYS A 710 -25.03 33.93 13.35
N THR A 711 -23.78 33.70 13.06
CA THR A 711 -22.66 34.30 13.79
C THR A 711 -22.20 35.63 13.21
N ALA A 712 -22.50 35.90 11.94
CA ALA A 712 -22.06 37.12 11.26
C ALA A 712 -23.26 37.99 10.84
N PRO A 713 -23.18 39.35 10.92
CA PRO A 713 -24.26 40.26 10.49
C PRO A 713 -24.30 40.39 8.95
N ALA A 714 -25.46 40.77 8.43
CA ALA A 714 -25.58 41.25 7.06
C ALA A 714 -24.97 42.65 6.89
N GLY A 715 -24.74 43.07 5.65
CA GLY A 715 -24.30 44.42 5.33
C GLY A 715 -22.92 44.51 4.67
N THR A 716 -22.24 45.61 4.92
CA THR A 716 -20.87 45.88 4.41
C THR A 716 -19.95 46.14 5.59
N TYR A 717 -18.91 45.36 5.70
CA TYR A 717 -17.85 45.51 6.69
C TYR A 717 -16.54 44.85 6.20
N ASP A 718 -15.44 45.36 6.71
CA ASP A 718 -14.13 44.77 6.49
C ASP A 718 -13.90 43.55 7.40
N TRP A 719 -12.79 42.88 7.22
CA TRP A 719 -12.45 41.59 7.87
C TRP A 719 -12.63 41.66 9.41
N ARG A 720 -13.52 40.82 9.90
CA ARG A 720 -13.82 40.63 11.33
C ARG A 720 -13.71 39.17 11.70
N THR A 721 -13.41 38.90 12.98
CA THR A 721 -13.43 37.53 13.52
C THR A 721 -14.82 37.25 14.08
N PHE A 722 -15.32 36.07 13.72
CA PHE A 722 -16.56 35.51 14.23
C PHE A 722 -16.28 34.15 14.89
N ASP A 723 -17.18 33.74 15.80
CA ASP A 723 -16.97 32.61 16.70
C ASP A 723 -18.34 31.98 17.00
N SER A 724 -18.41 30.65 16.93
CA SER A 724 -19.67 29.90 17.08
C SER A 724 -20.35 30.04 18.43
N ARG A 725 -19.72 30.65 19.40
CA ARG A 725 -20.32 30.94 20.73
C ARG A 725 -21.23 32.15 20.72
N TYR A 726 -21.17 32.96 19.64
CA TYR A 726 -21.92 34.24 19.62
C TYR A 726 -22.76 34.33 18.35
N THR A 727 -23.93 34.96 18.51
CA THR A 727 -24.80 35.34 17.39
C THR A 727 -24.25 36.59 16.66
N HIS A 728 -24.81 36.87 15.48
CA HIS A 728 -24.50 38.06 14.69
C HIS A 728 -24.73 39.38 15.46
N ALA A 729 -25.58 39.37 16.47
CA ALA A 729 -25.84 40.51 17.35
C ALA A 729 -24.89 40.57 18.57
N GLY A 730 -23.90 39.67 18.64
CA GLY A 730 -22.94 39.60 19.73
C GLY A 730 -23.47 39.01 21.02
N GLN A 731 -24.65 38.42 21.00
CA GLN A 731 -25.21 37.70 22.15
C GLN A 731 -24.71 36.26 22.18
N PRO A 732 -24.63 35.60 23.33
CA PRO A 732 -24.34 34.18 23.40
C PRO A 732 -25.32 33.39 22.52
N ALA A 733 -24.79 32.50 21.68
CA ALA A 733 -25.59 31.60 20.86
C ALA A 733 -26.31 30.56 21.75
N PRO A 734 -27.54 30.14 21.39
CA PRO A 734 -28.26 29.10 22.11
C PRO A 734 -27.42 27.84 22.27
N ALA A 735 -27.46 27.19 23.41
CA ALA A 735 -26.67 25.98 23.67
C ALA A 735 -27.01 24.85 22.69
N SER A 736 -28.25 24.77 22.22
CA SER A 736 -28.71 23.81 21.22
C SER A 736 -28.10 23.99 19.82
N GLU A 737 -27.57 25.18 19.52
CA GLU A 737 -26.98 25.51 18.24
C GLU A 737 -25.44 25.43 18.28
N ARG A 738 -24.86 25.47 19.49
CA ARG A 738 -23.42 25.35 19.69
C ARG A 738 -22.94 23.91 19.59
N LEU A 739 -21.73 23.69 19.06
CA LEU A 739 -21.12 22.38 18.99
C LEU A 739 -20.64 21.96 20.39
N ILE A 740 -21.45 21.20 21.10
CA ILE A 740 -21.16 20.73 22.46
C ILE A 740 -21.25 19.22 22.48
N LEU A 741 -20.13 18.53 22.73
CA LEU A 741 -20.12 17.10 22.94
C LEU A 741 -20.46 16.77 24.40
N ASN A 742 -21.43 15.90 24.59
CA ASN A 742 -21.89 15.49 25.93
C ASN A 742 -21.16 14.22 26.43
N ASP A 743 -20.37 13.61 25.60
CA ASP A 743 -19.62 12.39 25.90
C ASP A 743 -18.17 12.48 25.39
N ASP A 744 -17.41 11.42 25.60
CA ASP A 744 -16.05 11.26 25.12
C ASP A 744 -15.97 10.27 23.94
N ALA A 745 -17.09 10.03 23.27
CA ALA A 745 -17.10 9.24 22.05
C ALA A 745 -16.37 9.97 20.91
N VAL A 746 -16.00 9.22 19.92
CA VAL A 746 -15.42 9.76 18.69
C VAL A 746 -16.56 10.10 17.74
N HIS A 747 -16.56 11.32 17.23
CA HIS A 747 -17.56 11.82 16.30
C HIS A 747 -16.92 12.25 14.99
N THR A 748 -17.66 12.08 13.91
CA THR A 748 -17.34 12.76 12.64
C THR A 748 -18.02 14.12 12.63
N LEU A 749 -17.31 15.13 12.13
CA LEU A 749 -17.80 16.50 12.06
C LEU A 749 -17.79 17.01 10.62
N TYR A 750 -18.91 17.57 10.21
CA TYR A 750 -19.04 18.31 8.97
C TYR A 750 -19.36 19.77 9.28
N ILE A 751 -18.64 20.71 8.66
CA ILE A 751 -18.87 22.17 8.79
C ILE A 751 -19.11 22.75 7.40
N ALA A 752 -20.07 23.64 7.28
CA ALA A 752 -20.34 24.38 6.05
C ALA A 752 -20.81 25.82 6.35
N PHE A 753 -20.56 26.69 5.38
CA PHE A 753 -21.12 28.03 5.35
C PHE A 753 -22.19 28.12 4.26
N GLN A 754 -23.34 28.64 4.61
CA GLN A 754 -24.45 28.68 3.68
C GLN A 754 -24.97 30.13 3.54
N ASN A 755 -25.35 30.53 2.33
CA ASN A 755 -25.84 31.89 2.12
C ASN A 755 -27.27 32.14 2.62
N GLY A 756 -28.03 31.14 2.97
CA GLY A 756 -29.45 31.26 3.34
C GLY A 756 -30.16 32.18 2.34
N PHE A 757 -31.32 32.12 1.98
CA PHE A 757 -32.11 32.89 1.03
C PHE A 757 -31.77 34.42 0.89
N GLY A 758 -30.52 34.73 0.66
CA GLY A 758 -30.04 36.10 0.46
C GLY A 758 -30.48 36.68 -0.90
N THR A 759 -30.53 37.97 -0.98
CA THR A 759 -30.97 38.71 -2.18
C THR A 759 -29.88 39.51 -2.88
N GLY A 760 -28.66 39.54 -2.32
CA GLY A 760 -27.57 40.26 -2.99
C GLY A 760 -26.27 40.33 -2.17
N GLY A 761 -25.25 40.94 -2.79
CA GLY A 761 -23.96 41.13 -2.17
C GLY A 761 -23.08 39.91 -2.13
N TYR A 762 -21.93 40.02 -1.46
CA TYR A 762 -20.95 38.99 -1.30
C TYR A 762 -20.38 38.95 0.10
N ALA A 763 -20.05 37.76 0.57
CA ALA A 763 -19.21 37.53 1.75
C ALA A 763 -17.97 36.76 1.38
N TRP A 764 -16.86 37.06 2.04
CA TRP A 764 -15.60 36.32 1.94
C TRP A 764 -15.29 35.72 3.31
N ILE A 765 -14.97 34.44 3.33
CA ILE A 765 -14.60 33.71 4.54
C ILE A 765 -13.16 33.23 4.42
N ASP A 766 -12.45 33.32 5.53
CA ASP A 766 -11.04 32.94 5.63
C ASP A 766 -10.69 32.53 7.08
N ASN A 767 -9.52 31.98 7.29
CA ASN A 767 -8.99 31.58 8.61
C ASN A 767 -10.01 30.82 9.47
N VAL A 768 -10.54 29.73 8.92
CA VAL A 768 -11.46 28.86 9.68
C VAL A 768 -10.66 27.96 10.62
N GLU A 769 -10.92 28.03 11.90
CA GLU A 769 -10.29 27.22 12.94
C GLU A 769 -11.33 26.42 13.72
N LEU A 770 -11.00 25.19 14.07
CA LEU A 770 -11.71 24.40 15.06
C LEU A 770 -10.87 24.36 16.35
N ILE A 771 -11.44 24.72 17.45
CA ILE A 771 -10.77 24.77 18.76
C ILE A 771 -11.46 23.79 19.70
N ALA A 772 -10.70 22.82 20.19
CA ALA A 772 -11.18 21.81 21.13
C ALA A 772 -11.41 22.40 22.54
N PRO A 773 -12.17 21.71 23.40
CA PRO A 773 -12.42 22.17 24.77
C PRO A 773 -11.15 22.38 25.61
N ASP A 774 -10.07 21.69 25.31
CA ASP A 774 -8.76 21.83 25.95
C ASP A 774 -7.89 22.96 25.35
N GLY A 775 -8.42 23.66 24.34
CA GLY A 775 -7.74 24.74 23.64
C GLY A 775 -6.82 24.29 22.50
N GLN A 776 -6.74 22.99 22.17
CA GLN A 776 -6.04 22.53 20.96
C GLN A 776 -6.73 23.10 19.72
N ARG A 777 -5.93 23.39 18.70
CA ARG A 777 -6.43 23.93 17.43
C ARG A 777 -6.33 22.89 16.33
N ALA A 778 -7.42 22.70 15.60
CA ALA A 778 -7.44 22.01 14.33
C ALA A 778 -7.78 23.04 13.23
N TYR A 779 -6.91 23.16 12.24
CA TYR A 779 -7.16 24.03 11.10
C TYR A 779 -7.93 23.24 10.04
N LEU A 780 -8.96 23.86 9.51
CA LEU A 780 -9.83 23.25 8.51
C LEU A 780 -9.52 23.76 7.10
N ASN A 781 -8.25 23.86 6.73
CA ASN A 781 -7.83 24.56 5.50
C ASN A 781 -8.38 26.01 5.47
N GLY A 782 -8.35 26.65 6.60
CA GLY A 782 -8.95 27.96 6.78
C GLY A 782 -8.29 29.09 6.02
N GLU A 783 -7.10 28.87 5.52
CA GLU A 783 -6.35 29.84 4.70
C GLU A 783 -6.74 29.82 3.23
N PHE A 784 -7.43 28.77 2.77
CA PHE A 784 -7.85 28.54 1.39
C PHE A 784 -6.74 28.74 0.34
N ASP A 785 -5.53 28.47 0.74
CA ASP A 785 -4.31 28.60 -0.03
C ASP A 785 -3.74 27.18 -0.19
N LEU A 786 -3.26 26.81 -1.39
CA LEU A 786 -2.80 25.44 -1.67
C LEU A 786 -1.71 24.96 -0.73
N THR A 787 -0.94 25.87 -0.18
CA THR A 787 0.10 25.52 0.78
C THR A 787 -0.45 25.41 2.20
N SER A 788 -1.45 26.21 2.56
CA SER A 788 -2.12 26.03 3.84
C SER A 788 -2.88 24.72 3.90
N VAL A 789 -3.38 24.19 2.80
CA VAL A 789 -3.99 22.84 2.77
C VAL A 789 -3.04 21.82 3.37
N ILE A 790 -1.78 21.83 2.98
CA ILE A 790 -0.78 20.89 3.46
C ILE A 790 -0.50 21.11 4.95
N SER A 791 -0.35 22.37 5.37
CA SER A 791 -0.09 22.71 6.78
C SER A 791 -1.29 22.36 7.67
N ASP A 792 -2.49 22.69 7.21
CA ASP A 792 -3.73 22.39 7.94
C ASP A 792 -4.01 20.90 8.00
N SER A 793 -3.61 20.20 6.94
CA SER A 793 -3.64 18.75 6.86
C SER A 793 -2.85 18.10 7.98
N ALA A 794 -1.67 18.62 8.31
CA ALA A 794 -0.88 18.09 9.43
C ALA A 794 -1.56 18.33 10.78
N HIS A 795 -2.16 19.50 10.98
CA HIS A 795 -2.95 19.76 12.19
C HIS A 795 -4.17 18.86 12.30
N LEU A 796 -4.89 18.70 11.21
CA LEU A 796 -6.03 17.80 11.17
C LEU A 796 -5.60 16.37 11.47
N HIS A 797 -4.51 15.92 10.89
CA HIS A 797 -3.95 14.60 11.11
C HIS A 797 -3.51 14.42 12.58
N ALA A 798 -2.93 15.43 13.19
CA ALA A 798 -2.64 15.43 14.61
C ALA A 798 -3.89 15.22 15.45
N SER A 799 -4.97 15.90 15.12
CA SER A 799 -6.27 15.72 15.77
C SER A 799 -6.82 14.31 15.56
N LEU A 800 -6.74 13.79 14.35
CA LEU A 800 -7.15 12.43 14.02
C LEU A 800 -6.35 11.39 14.81
N SER A 801 -5.04 11.50 14.86
CA SER A 801 -4.18 10.56 15.59
C SER A 801 -4.45 10.54 17.08
N LEU A 802 -4.80 11.68 17.65
CA LEU A 802 -5.21 11.77 19.05
C LEU A 802 -6.57 11.12 19.33
N GLN A 803 -7.38 10.97 18.31
CA GLN A 803 -8.80 10.64 18.49
C GLN A 803 -9.21 9.27 17.94
N ILE A 804 -8.55 8.79 16.89
CA ILE A 804 -8.82 7.45 16.36
C ILE A 804 -8.41 6.38 17.38
N GLY A 805 -9.24 5.36 17.50
CA GLY A 805 -9.03 4.28 18.46
C GLY A 805 -9.36 4.68 19.88
N GLY A 806 -9.65 5.97 20.10
CA GLY A 806 -10.05 6.47 21.39
C GLY A 806 -11.56 6.45 21.62
N ARG A 807 -12.33 5.64 20.95
CA ARG A 807 -13.67 5.32 21.47
C ARG A 807 -13.44 4.87 22.90
N ALA A 808 -13.80 5.74 23.82
CA ALA A 808 -13.55 5.59 25.26
C ALA A 808 -14.08 4.29 25.87
N LEU A 809 -14.72 3.48 25.05
CA LEU A 809 -15.38 2.26 25.46
C LEU A 809 -14.52 1.01 25.30
N THR A 810 -13.43 0.98 24.51
CA THR A 810 -12.91 -0.36 24.13
C THR A 810 -11.42 -0.47 23.83
N GLY A 811 -10.59 0.56 23.87
CA GLY A 811 -9.19 0.32 23.59
C GLY A 811 -8.30 1.57 23.47
N PRO A 812 -6.99 1.37 23.38
CA PRO A 812 -6.03 2.43 23.27
C PRO A 812 -6.18 3.18 21.94
N ARG A 813 -5.67 4.41 21.89
CA ARG A 813 -5.46 5.15 20.64
C ARG A 813 -4.73 4.28 19.64
N LYS A 814 -4.97 4.51 18.34
CA LYS A 814 -4.20 3.90 17.27
C LYS A 814 -3.38 4.97 16.57
N PRO A 815 -2.17 4.64 16.08
CA PRO A 815 -1.46 5.51 15.16
C PRO A 815 -2.29 5.72 13.89
N VAL A 816 -2.06 6.85 13.24
CA VAL A 816 -2.65 7.17 11.92
C VAL A 816 -1.53 7.51 10.96
N THR A 817 -1.57 6.88 9.79
CA THR A 817 -0.68 7.21 8.67
C THR A 817 -1.49 7.83 7.53
N ARG A 818 -0.82 8.56 6.68
CA ARG A 818 -1.33 8.93 5.36
C ARG A 818 -0.59 8.11 4.33
N GLY A 819 -1.24 7.05 3.84
CA GLY A 819 -0.66 6.12 2.89
C GLY A 819 -0.49 6.70 1.50
N GLU A 820 -1.36 7.64 1.15
CA GLU A 820 -1.24 8.43 -0.07
C GLU A 820 -1.63 9.87 0.19
N VAL A 821 -0.72 10.77 -0.18
CA VAL A 821 -0.95 12.21 -0.08
C VAL A 821 -0.27 12.92 -1.24
N ALA A 822 -0.97 13.86 -1.86
CA ALA A 822 -0.42 14.69 -2.94
C ALA A 822 -1.19 16.01 -3.08
N ILE A 823 -0.60 16.96 -3.80
CA ILE A 823 -1.22 18.25 -4.12
C ILE A 823 -2.18 18.14 -5.32
N GLY A 824 -2.33 17.02 -5.94
CA GLY A 824 -3.19 16.84 -7.09
C GLY A 824 -3.61 15.40 -7.28
N ASP A 825 -4.62 15.18 -8.12
CA ASP A 825 -4.94 13.84 -8.58
C ASP A 825 -4.06 13.45 -9.78
N ASP A 826 -4.13 12.16 -10.13
CA ASP A 826 -3.34 11.57 -11.17
C ASP A 826 -3.55 12.23 -12.56
N ALA A 827 -4.75 12.71 -12.85
CA ALA A 827 -5.10 13.30 -14.14
C ALA A 827 -4.56 14.74 -14.30
N GLU A 828 -4.58 15.54 -13.24
CA GLU A 828 -3.96 16.87 -13.24
C GLU A 828 -2.45 16.79 -13.18
N TYR A 829 -1.93 15.72 -12.64
CA TYR A 829 -0.52 15.51 -12.39
C TYR A 829 0.26 15.12 -13.65
N ARG A 830 -0.26 14.21 -14.45
CA ARG A 830 0.45 13.62 -15.60
C ARG A 830 0.67 14.51 -16.79
N GLY A 831 0.10 15.68 -16.87
CA GLY A 831 0.22 16.52 -18.05
C GLY A 831 0.08 18.01 -17.84
N ASP A 832 -0.33 18.47 -16.66
CA ASP A 832 -0.50 19.90 -16.43
C ASP A 832 0.82 20.56 -16.01
N SER A 833 1.40 21.33 -16.95
CA SER A 833 2.59 22.16 -16.69
C SER A 833 2.37 23.20 -15.58
N LYS A 834 1.13 23.44 -15.18
CA LYS A 834 0.75 24.38 -14.12
C LYS A 834 0.72 23.76 -12.73
N HIS A 835 0.86 22.45 -12.64
CA HIS A 835 0.86 21.77 -11.35
C HIS A 835 2.09 22.14 -10.51
N ALA A 836 1.91 22.23 -9.19
CA ALA A 836 2.98 22.59 -8.26
C ALA A 836 4.25 21.75 -8.42
N GLN A 837 4.09 20.47 -8.56
CA GLN A 837 5.17 19.51 -8.68
C GLN A 837 5.98 19.65 -9.97
N ASN A 838 5.37 20.20 -11.02
CA ASN A 838 6.05 20.46 -12.30
C ASN A 838 6.73 21.82 -12.35
N GLN A 839 6.25 22.79 -11.59
CA GLN A 839 6.77 24.16 -11.59
C GLN A 839 7.79 24.41 -10.50
N ASP A 840 7.59 23.83 -9.33
CA ASP A 840 8.45 24.03 -8.16
C ASP A 840 9.57 23.00 -8.11
N THR A 841 10.57 23.16 -8.94
CA THR A 841 11.75 22.28 -8.98
C THR A 841 12.63 22.37 -7.73
N ARG A 842 12.40 23.36 -6.87
CA ARG A 842 13.07 23.45 -5.55
C ARG A 842 12.39 22.63 -4.49
N GLY A 843 11.13 22.20 -4.72
CA GLY A 843 10.35 21.42 -3.80
C GLY A 843 9.87 22.17 -2.55
N VAL A 844 9.53 23.46 -2.67
CA VAL A 844 8.96 24.24 -1.54
C VAL A 844 7.66 23.60 -1.07
N TRP A 845 6.85 23.03 -2.00
CA TRP A 845 5.66 22.27 -1.66
C TRP A 845 5.98 21.05 -0.78
N LEU A 846 7.02 20.27 -1.12
CA LEU A 846 7.47 19.11 -0.36
C LEU A 846 8.06 19.52 1.00
N HIS A 847 8.84 20.60 0.99
CA HIS A 847 9.41 21.18 2.19
C HIS A 847 8.32 21.54 3.22
N ASN A 848 7.35 22.34 2.79
CA ASN A 848 6.24 22.75 3.66
C ASN A 848 5.41 21.56 4.15
N PHE A 849 5.19 20.58 3.28
CA PHE A 849 4.51 19.34 3.60
C PHE A 849 5.23 18.54 4.69
N LEU A 850 6.53 18.31 4.55
CA LEU A 850 7.33 17.59 5.54
C LEU A 850 7.40 18.33 6.88
N TRP A 851 7.70 19.62 6.85
CA TRP A 851 7.86 20.41 8.07
C TRP A 851 6.54 20.64 8.82
N ALA A 852 5.41 20.62 8.14
CA ALA A 852 4.11 20.67 8.82
C ALA A 852 3.88 19.46 9.75
N GLN A 853 4.58 18.36 9.53
CA GLN A 853 4.49 17.14 10.35
C GLN A 853 5.19 17.24 11.72
N VAL A 854 5.83 18.35 12.05
CA VAL A 854 6.43 18.57 13.40
C VAL A 854 5.38 18.54 14.53
N ASN A 855 4.13 18.73 14.19
CA ASN A 855 3.03 18.52 15.13
C ASN A 855 2.50 17.07 14.96
N PRO A 856 2.30 16.33 16.03
CA PRO A 856 2.09 14.89 16.01
C PRO A 856 0.88 14.48 15.21
N GLY A 857 0.98 13.31 14.66
CA GLY A 857 -0.01 12.69 13.85
C GLY A 857 0.25 12.79 12.37
N GLY A 858 1.16 13.66 11.94
CA GLY A 858 1.57 13.78 10.56
C GLY A 858 2.93 13.16 10.22
N LEU A 859 3.55 12.45 11.14
CA LEU A 859 4.92 11.94 10.99
C LEU A 859 5.05 10.72 10.08
N TYR A 860 3.95 10.20 9.56
CA TYR A 860 3.95 8.97 8.78
C TYR A 860 3.26 9.19 7.43
N GLU A 861 3.45 10.35 6.85
CA GLU A 861 2.87 10.69 5.56
C GLU A 861 3.73 10.15 4.44
N LEU A 862 3.11 9.39 3.55
CA LEU A 862 3.74 8.83 2.37
C LEU A 862 3.27 9.62 1.15
N TYR A 863 4.17 10.45 0.63
CA TYR A 863 3.91 11.20 -0.57
C TYR A 863 3.63 10.26 -1.75
N TRP A 864 2.57 10.54 -2.50
CA TRP A 864 2.05 9.60 -3.48
C TRP A 864 3.01 9.32 -4.64
N ASP A 865 3.65 10.34 -5.22
CA ASP A 865 4.47 10.15 -6.40
C ASP A 865 5.94 10.54 -6.19
N GLN A 866 6.82 9.63 -6.55
CA GLN A 866 8.27 9.82 -6.45
C GLN A 866 8.88 10.49 -7.70
N THR A 867 8.15 10.69 -8.79
CA THR A 867 8.70 11.09 -10.10
C THR A 867 9.40 12.43 -10.03
N ASN A 868 8.76 13.44 -9.45
CA ASN A 868 9.34 14.77 -9.30
C ASN A 868 10.41 14.83 -8.20
N ILE A 869 10.27 14.01 -7.14
CA ILE A 869 11.28 13.87 -6.10
C ILE A 869 12.60 13.37 -6.70
N ARG A 870 12.53 12.38 -7.59
CA ARG A 870 13.70 11.84 -8.32
C ARG A 870 14.22 12.83 -9.35
N ARG A 871 13.34 13.39 -10.19
CA ARG A 871 13.72 14.33 -11.27
C ARG A 871 14.50 15.52 -10.75
N ASP A 872 14.04 16.12 -9.66
CA ASP A 872 14.58 17.37 -9.11
C ASP A 872 15.52 17.13 -7.92
N ASN A 873 15.81 15.85 -7.60
CA ASN A 873 16.68 15.42 -6.49
C ASN A 873 16.31 16.03 -5.12
N LEU A 874 15.04 15.93 -4.76
CA LEU A 874 14.48 16.57 -3.57
C LEU A 874 14.71 15.79 -2.25
N TYR A 875 15.52 14.73 -2.26
CA TYR A 875 15.77 13.87 -1.09
C TYR A 875 16.40 14.60 0.11
N PHE A 876 17.04 15.74 -0.11
CA PHE A 876 17.62 16.57 0.97
C PHE A 876 16.56 17.13 1.92
N HIS A 877 15.30 17.34 1.47
CA HIS A 877 14.21 17.78 2.34
C HIS A 877 13.88 16.72 3.40
N PHE A 878 13.80 15.44 2.99
CA PHE A 878 13.59 14.33 3.93
C PHE A 878 14.72 14.25 4.94
N ARG A 879 15.97 14.38 4.47
CA ARG A 879 17.15 14.37 5.35
C ARG A 879 17.13 15.52 6.36
N ALA A 880 16.79 16.71 5.91
CA ALA A 880 16.73 17.89 6.77
C ALA A 880 15.68 17.72 7.88
N PHE A 881 14.49 17.30 7.52
CA PHE A 881 13.43 17.02 8.47
C PHE A 881 13.78 15.89 9.44
N ARG A 882 14.31 14.77 8.91
CA ARG A 882 14.73 13.64 9.73
C ARG A 882 15.82 14.02 10.74
N ASN A 883 16.83 14.81 10.32
CA ASN A 883 17.87 15.31 11.22
C ASN A 883 17.30 16.13 12.38
N PHE A 884 16.28 16.95 12.10
CA PHE A 884 15.63 17.77 13.12
C PHE A 884 14.84 16.93 14.13
N MET A 885 14.11 15.92 13.65
CA MET A 885 13.23 15.10 14.48
C MET A 885 13.96 13.99 15.25
N GLU A 886 15.18 13.65 14.84
CA GLU A 886 15.93 12.55 15.45
C GLU A 886 16.21 12.79 16.94
N GLY A 887 16.01 11.75 17.76
CA GLY A 887 16.25 11.80 19.21
C GLY A 887 15.14 12.46 20.02
N ILE A 888 14.08 12.96 19.38
CA ILE A 888 12.88 13.46 20.10
C ILE A 888 12.05 12.25 20.55
N PRO A 889 11.86 12.02 21.86
CA PRO A 889 11.16 10.84 22.35
C PRO A 889 9.64 11.06 22.34
N LEU A 890 9.06 11.13 21.14
CA LEU A 890 7.64 11.41 20.92
C LEU A 890 6.71 10.36 21.54
N ASN A 891 7.19 9.14 21.68
CA ASN A 891 6.47 8.01 22.26
C ASN A 891 6.46 7.99 23.80
N ASN A 892 6.88 9.06 24.49
CA ASN A 892 6.95 9.09 25.96
C ASN A 892 5.60 9.41 26.66
N GLY A 893 4.51 9.58 25.92
CA GLY A 893 3.17 9.83 26.42
C GLY A 893 2.92 11.28 26.91
N ARG A 894 3.86 12.20 26.70
CA ARG A 894 3.78 13.56 27.25
C ARG A 894 3.82 14.67 26.20
N TYR A 895 4.24 14.38 24.98
CA TYR A 895 4.21 15.36 23.90
C TYR A 895 2.79 15.69 23.48
N GLN A 896 2.50 16.97 23.46
CA GLN A 896 1.21 17.55 23.06
C GLN A 896 1.46 18.79 22.21
N ASP A 897 0.45 19.29 21.52
CA ASP A 897 0.52 20.58 20.84
C ASP A 897 1.16 21.64 21.75
N ALA A 898 2.15 22.32 21.22
CA ALA A 898 2.88 23.35 21.96
C ALA A 898 1.99 24.55 22.31
N ARG A 899 0.85 24.73 21.64
CA ARG A 899 -0.05 25.91 21.73
C ARG A 899 0.73 27.22 21.57
N ALA A 900 1.80 27.16 20.78
CA ALA A 900 2.66 28.29 20.54
C ALA A 900 1.94 29.34 19.67
N THR A 901 2.18 30.60 19.97
CA THR A 901 1.63 31.73 19.20
C THR A 901 2.74 32.67 18.76
N ALA A 902 2.54 33.33 17.63
CA ALA A 902 3.43 34.37 17.14
C ALA A 902 2.85 35.76 17.37
N SER A 903 3.69 36.75 17.66
CA SER A 903 3.27 38.14 17.80
C SER A 903 2.92 38.80 16.46
N HIS A 904 3.45 38.27 15.34
CA HIS A 904 3.17 38.77 14.00
C HIS A 904 2.18 37.84 13.27
N PRO A 905 1.12 38.36 12.64
CA PRO A 905 0.06 37.56 12.02
C PRO A 905 0.54 36.76 10.79
N ASP A 906 1.61 37.17 10.14
CA ASP A 906 2.20 36.46 9.00
C ASP A 906 3.13 35.31 9.43
N LEU A 907 3.24 35.00 10.71
CA LEU A 907 3.97 33.84 11.21
C LEU A 907 3.01 32.73 11.60
N ILE A 908 3.16 31.57 10.96
CA ILE A 908 2.51 30.31 11.35
C ILE A 908 3.51 29.53 12.21
N VAL A 909 3.03 28.97 13.33
CA VAL A 909 3.87 28.24 14.29
C VAL A 909 3.23 26.90 14.55
N LEU A 910 3.95 25.83 14.28
CA LEU A 910 3.52 24.45 14.54
C LEU A 910 4.57 23.73 15.39
N GLY A 911 4.14 22.84 16.26
CA GLY A 911 5.05 22.00 17.03
C GLY A 911 4.47 21.44 18.32
N GLN A 912 5.34 20.77 19.07
CA GLN A 912 4.94 20.05 20.28
C GLN A 912 5.82 20.38 21.48
N ALA A 913 5.26 20.16 22.66
CA ALA A 913 5.93 20.32 23.94
C ALA A 913 5.67 19.13 24.88
N ASP A 914 6.72 18.61 25.48
CA ASP A 914 6.70 17.86 26.74
C ASP A 914 6.88 18.88 27.88
N ARG A 915 5.76 19.42 28.36
CA ARG A 915 5.76 20.51 29.34
C ARG A 915 6.39 20.11 30.67
N LEU A 916 6.19 18.84 31.06
CA LEU A 916 6.74 18.33 32.31
C LEU A 916 8.29 18.24 32.26
N ALA A 917 8.85 17.88 31.13
CA ALA A 917 10.31 17.86 30.93
C ALA A 917 10.88 19.22 30.51
N GLY A 918 10.03 20.20 30.27
CA GLY A 918 10.44 21.54 29.84
C GLY A 918 11.14 21.55 28.47
N ARG A 919 10.72 20.70 27.55
CA ARG A 919 11.34 20.60 26.22
C ARG A 919 10.30 20.56 25.13
N GLY A 920 10.71 20.89 23.91
CA GLY A 920 9.83 20.84 22.76
C GLY A 920 10.50 21.31 21.49
N HIS A 921 9.71 21.38 20.44
CA HIS A 921 10.15 21.77 19.11
C HIS A 921 9.07 22.54 18.37
N LEU A 922 9.48 23.47 17.52
CA LEU A 922 8.61 24.26 16.67
C LEU A 922 9.16 24.39 15.27
N TRP A 923 8.27 24.46 14.31
CA TRP A 923 8.51 25.01 12.98
C TRP A 923 7.74 26.33 12.86
N ILE A 924 8.40 27.34 12.31
CA ILE A 924 7.90 28.69 12.16
C ILE A 924 8.03 29.07 10.70
N ARG A 925 6.94 29.35 10.03
CA ARG A 925 6.91 29.68 8.62
C ARG A 925 6.28 31.06 8.41
N HIS A 926 6.85 31.82 7.45
CA HIS A 926 6.15 33.00 6.94
C HIS A 926 4.91 32.53 6.15
N ARG A 927 3.72 33.03 6.46
CA ARG A 927 2.44 32.62 5.85
C ARG A 927 2.49 32.64 4.32
N ARG A 928 3.12 33.68 3.75
CA ARG A 928 3.25 33.86 2.31
C ARG A 928 4.39 33.05 1.66
N TYR A 929 5.15 32.30 2.41
CA TYR A 929 6.17 31.40 1.88
C TYR A 929 5.53 30.11 1.38
N THR A 930 4.88 30.23 0.22
CA THR A 930 4.18 29.15 -0.48
C THR A 930 4.95 28.79 -1.75
N TRP A 931 4.82 27.57 -2.21
CA TRP A 931 5.43 27.16 -3.48
C TRP A 931 5.03 28.09 -4.62
N ARG A 932 3.77 28.48 -4.68
CA ARG A 932 3.22 29.33 -5.73
C ARG A 932 3.86 30.72 -5.72
N ASN A 933 3.90 31.36 -4.56
CA ASN A 933 4.54 32.67 -4.44
C ASN A 933 6.03 32.63 -4.82
N VAL A 934 6.70 31.54 -4.49
CA VAL A 934 8.13 31.37 -4.85
C VAL A 934 8.30 31.16 -6.35
N VAL A 935 7.49 30.35 -6.99
CA VAL A 935 7.52 30.13 -8.45
C VAL A 935 7.16 31.38 -9.23
N GLU A 936 6.16 32.12 -8.79
CA GLU A 936 5.71 33.38 -9.40
C GLU A 936 6.64 34.58 -9.09
N GLY A 937 7.68 34.37 -8.28
CA GLY A 937 8.64 35.42 -7.93
C GLY A 937 8.05 36.54 -7.07
N VAL A 938 7.02 36.24 -6.30
CA VAL A 938 6.37 37.20 -5.39
C VAL A 938 7.34 37.59 -4.27
N THR A 939 7.55 38.88 -4.09
CA THR A 939 8.38 39.40 -3.00
C THR A 939 7.68 39.18 -1.67
N ILE A 940 8.33 38.47 -0.75
CA ILE A 940 7.87 38.20 0.61
C ILE A 940 8.66 39.13 1.55
N PRO A 941 8.02 40.17 2.10
CA PRO A 941 8.69 41.06 3.06
C PRO A 941 9.10 40.29 4.32
N PRO A 942 10.35 40.33 4.77
CA PRO A 942 10.73 39.69 6.02
C PRO A 942 10.01 40.33 7.21
N VAL A 943 9.54 39.49 8.13
CA VAL A 943 8.85 39.93 9.36
C VAL A 943 9.62 39.53 10.60
N SER A 944 9.67 40.42 11.57
CA SER A 944 10.18 40.17 12.92
C SER A 944 9.04 39.77 13.84
N GLY A 945 9.34 38.97 14.87
CA GLY A 945 8.31 38.57 15.79
C GLY A 945 8.87 37.80 17.00
N GLN A 946 7.99 37.58 17.95
CA GLN A 946 8.25 36.74 19.11
C GLN A 946 7.33 35.54 19.06
N ILE A 947 7.83 34.42 19.48
CA ILE A 947 7.10 33.16 19.65
C ILE A 947 6.88 32.92 21.12
N THR A 948 5.67 32.67 21.51
CA THR A 948 5.26 32.46 22.89
C THR A 948 4.76 31.04 23.07
N VAL A 949 5.37 30.29 24.00
CA VAL A 949 4.98 28.92 24.37
C VAL A 949 4.46 28.95 25.82
N PRO A 950 3.17 28.66 26.06
CA PRO A 950 2.58 28.70 27.39
C PRO A 950 2.87 27.41 28.20
N ASP A 951 2.56 27.48 29.50
CA ASP A 951 2.48 26.36 30.45
C ASP A 951 3.80 25.60 30.61
N LEU A 952 4.91 26.30 30.59
CA LEU A 952 6.23 25.74 30.83
C LEU A 952 6.72 26.03 32.27
N VAL A 953 7.65 25.23 32.73
CA VAL A 953 8.29 25.42 34.04
C VAL A 953 9.13 26.70 34.04
N THR A 954 9.07 27.47 35.11
CA THR A 954 9.92 28.67 35.31
C THR A 954 11.40 28.27 35.36
N GLY A 955 12.23 29.00 34.64
CA GLY A 955 13.67 28.74 34.63
C GLY A 955 14.38 29.16 33.35
N THR A 956 15.57 28.62 33.14
CA THR A 956 16.38 28.93 31.96
C THR A 956 16.28 27.80 30.94
N TYR A 957 16.06 28.18 29.72
CA TYR A 957 15.92 27.30 28.58
C TYR A 957 17.06 27.51 27.60
N ARG A 958 17.61 26.40 27.09
CA ARG A 958 18.49 26.40 25.92
C ARG A 958 17.62 26.28 24.69
N VAL A 959 17.59 27.29 23.84
CA VAL A 959 16.90 27.30 22.55
C VAL A 959 17.96 27.12 21.46
N THR A 960 17.75 26.11 20.62
CA THR A 960 18.60 25.82 19.46
C THR A 960 17.80 26.07 18.19
N TRP A 961 18.26 26.98 17.37
CA TRP A 961 17.67 27.29 16.07
C TRP A 961 18.23 26.38 15.00
N TRP A 962 17.41 26.07 14.00
CA TRP A 962 17.72 25.16 12.92
C TRP A 962 17.43 25.77 11.57
N ASP A 963 18.33 25.57 10.62
CA ASP A 963 18.08 25.78 9.20
C ASP A 963 17.29 24.60 8.67
N THR A 964 16.09 24.84 8.21
CA THR A 964 15.13 23.82 7.75
C THR A 964 15.52 23.21 6.39
N TRP A 965 16.32 23.91 5.59
CA TRP A 965 16.82 23.43 4.30
C TRP A 965 18.10 22.60 4.45
N ALA A 966 19.01 23.06 5.27
CA ALA A 966 20.25 22.33 5.56
C ALA A 966 20.02 21.14 6.53
N GLY A 967 18.98 21.20 7.35
CA GLY A 967 18.73 20.23 8.41
C GLY A 967 19.82 20.23 9.49
N ALA A 968 20.29 21.42 9.87
CA ALA A 968 21.39 21.62 10.79
C ALA A 968 21.11 22.74 11.79
N PRO A 969 21.63 22.64 13.04
CA PRO A 969 21.53 23.72 14.00
C PRO A 969 22.38 24.93 13.55
N THR A 970 21.86 26.13 13.77
CA THR A 970 22.50 27.39 13.40
C THR A 970 23.02 28.14 14.62
N THR A 971 22.14 28.56 15.51
CA THR A 971 22.48 29.34 16.70
C THR A 971 21.85 28.75 17.94
N ARG A 972 22.48 29.05 19.08
CA ARG A 972 21.94 28.70 20.40
C ARG A 972 21.83 29.95 21.25
N GLN A 973 20.76 30.04 22.03
CA GLN A 973 20.55 31.11 22.97
C GLN A 973 20.01 30.58 24.29
N LEU A 974 20.29 31.28 25.38
CA LEU A 974 19.68 31.01 26.66
C LEU A 974 18.56 32.03 26.90
N VAL A 975 17.38 31.52 27.21
CA VAL A 975 16.20 32.33 27.50
C VAL A 975 15.69 31.98 28.89
N THR A 976 15.65 32.98 29.77
CA THR A 976 15.15 32.80 31.13
C THR A 976 13.73 33.32 31.23
N THR A 977 12.85 32.52 31.80
CA THR A 977 11.46 32.93 32.10
C THR A 977 11.24 33.00 33.60
N THR A 978 10.56 34.07 34.04
CA THR A 978 10.13 34.25 35.43
C THR A 978 8.68 33.82 35.69
N GLY A 979 7.99 33.40 34.64
CA GLY A 979 6.62 32.88 34.70
C GLY A 979 6.51 31.56 33.94
N SER A 980 5.31 31.10 33.69
CA SER A 980 5.03 29.83 32.97
C SER A 980 5.06 29.96 31.46
N THR A 981 5.48 31.08 30.92
CA THR A 981 5.46 31.35 29.48
C THR A 981 6.87 31.61 28.98
N LEU A 982 7.32 30.84 27.99
CA LEU A 982 8.60 31.03 27.31
C LEU A 982 8.37 31.94 26.09
N THR A 983 9.02 33.08 26.06
CA THR A 983 8.99 34.01 24.91
C THR A 983 10.35 34.03 24.22
N ILE A 984 10.35 33.71 22.93
CA ILE A 984 11.55 33.54 22.09
C ILE A 984 11.47 34.55 20.94
N SER A 985 12.45 35.41 20.81
CA SER A 985 12.52 36.33 19.65
C SER A 985 13.14 35.65 18.44
N LEU A 986 12.61 35.87 17.26
CA LEU A 986 13.25 35.45 16.02
C LEU A 986 14.69 36.02 15.93
N PRO A 987 15.68 35.23 15.55
CA PRO A 987 17.07 35.68 15.48
C PRO A 987 17.27 36.73 14.37
N THR A 988 16.49 36.63 13.31
CA THR A 988 16.50 37.57 12.17
C THR A 988 15.05 37.72 11.62
N PRO A 989 14.73 38.79 10.92
CA PRO A 989 13.47 38.89 10.20
C PRO A 989 13.30 37.72 9.20
N LEU A 990 12.11 37.08 9.19
CA LEU A 990 11.82 35.85 8.48
C LEU A 990 10.98 36.11 7.23
N ALA A 991 11.47 35.73 6.05
CA ALA A 991 10.72 35.71 4.77
C ALA A 991 10.38 34.28 4.32
N THR A 992 10.99 33.24 4.91
CA THR A 992 10.84 31.84 4.58
C THR A 992 10.32 31.07 5.79
N ASP A 993 11.12 30.18 6.31
CA ASP A 993 10.82 29.39 7.50
C ASP A 993 12.09 29.11 8.32
N VAL A 994 11.91 28.64 9.54
CA VAL A 994 12.96 28.28 10.47
C VAL A 994 12.39 27.31 11.50
N ALA A 995 13.21 26.47 12.07
CA ALA A 995 12.79 25.59 13.17
C ALA A 995 13.60 25.85 14.45
N LEU A 996 13.08 25.42 15.57
CA LEU A 996 13.79 25.45 16.84
C LEU A 996 13.41 24.28 17.75
N GLN A 997 14.34 23.95 18.61
CA GLN A 997 14.14 23.05 19.75
C GLN A 997 14.48 23.79 21.01
N TRP A 998 13.79 23.50 22.12
CA TRP A 998 14.16 24.03 23.43
C TRP A 998 14.23 22.92 24.47
N GLU A 999 15.05 23.14 25.47
CA GLU A 999 15.15 22.26 26.64
C GLU A 999 15.43 23.08 27.90
N TRP A 1000 14.79 22.73 29.00
CA TRP A 1000 15.02 23.34 30.29
C TRP A 1000 16.42 22.93 30.83
N ILE A 1001 17.14 23.90 31.31
CA ILE A 1001 18.44 23.68 31.96
C ILE A 1001 18.21 23.49 33.43
N TYR A 1002 18.43 22.29 33.94
CA TYR A 1002 18.35 22.01 35.36
C TYR A 1002 19.49 22.73 36.08
N PRO A 1003 19.20 23.51 37.13
CA PRO A 1003 20.26 24.06 37.94
C PRO A 1003 21.07 22.93 38.64
N ILE A 1004 22.31 22.75 38.25
CA ILE A 1004 23.19 21.81 38.94
C ILE A 1004 23.57 22.44 40.24
N PHE A 1005 22.98 22.05 41.34
CA PHE A 1005 23.47 22.35 42.68
C PHE A 1005 24.67 21.44 42.94
N LEU A 1006 25.88 21.94 42.69
CA LEU A 1006 27.08 21.33 43.24
C LEU A 1006 27.06 21.56 44.75
N PRO A 1007 27.07 20.54 45.61
CA PRO A 1007 27.19 20.75 47.04
C PRO A 1007 28.60 21.37 47.30
N LEU A 1008 28.59 22.58 47.79
CA LEU A 1008 29.83 23.23 48.26
C LEU A 1008 30.30 22.46 49.48
N ILE A 1009 31.23 21.55 49.30
CA ILE A 1009 31.92 20.91 50.40
C ILE A 1009 32.93 21.97 50.94
N LEU A 1010 32.43 22.79 51.86
CA LEU A 1010 33.32 23.59 52.69
C LEU A 1010 34.13 22.61 53.54
N ARG A 1011 35.39 22.37 53.16
CA ARG A 1011 36.39 21.81 54.07
C ARG A 1011 36.72 22.91 55.08
N ASN A 1012 36.18 22.77 56.29
CA ASN A 1012 36.77 23.49 57.42
C ASN A 1012 38.21 22.98 57.62
N GLN A 1013 39.19 23.87 57.47
CA GLN A 1013 40.55 23.70 57.96
C GLN A 1013 40.52 23.95 59.42
#